data_7a5eb89dc4fe453114965111d4ad5c7b
#
_entry.id   7a5eb89dc4fe453114965111d4ad5c7b
#
_cell.length_a   1.000
_cell.length_b   1.000
_cell.length_c   1.000
_cell.angle_alpha   90.00
_cell.angle_beta   90.00
_cell.angle_gamma   90.00
#
_symmetry.space_group_name_H-M   'P 1'
#
loop_
_entity.id
_entity.type
_entity.pdbx_description
1 polymer ?
#
loop_
_entity_poly.entity_id
_entity_poly.type
_entity_poly.pdbx_seq_one_letter_code
_entity_poly.pdbx_strand_id
1 'polypeptide(L)'
;MDNNQSYLKNRFYKVISLMVIGLLLAMELTGFVSAGREEIEEDLVNEATAVQETIAQWIFKDKGENGVFPATGGVYQTSSSIRDVGTNTDAYTYESSENSVRNQGWHEGTGLKYWLATLSTQGFEGIFLSSQQTSSSTGPRDFKVQYSKDQQEWIDVTGGNLVLAQNNFNCSNNSCKLTNLALPAGTNNQDVLYIRWVVNSAKSVSGGTVSSSGSSRIKDVIIKGTRSSGEPGDTPTLEVSKTPASGAADVPLNAEITVKFNKAISLDSSYQVVITENNLPLTNISASLLGQDTVKVSHPNFTAGKTYNVTVPKELVKGTTDGRTPENDITWSFKTKSPDTGIKTPTLLNMTFNGDPKTSIAFDWYTAETVRGTVVQVVEAANVGGSEFPEQLAASYEGSATVIETLMTSGDRSSKKYKKFASHKVIASGLKPGTKYIYRAGNGDADGWSEAGSFTTDKADNQDFHFLYVTDTQGSSKSNFDLWQDTFKKAIEKTVDPKFVLLTGDLTDDGDLEQLWQWFLGVPKKEFANVPFAPIIGNHEIEDYPNNNFYNHFNLPKDVGTGAHDGSVYAFEYGDALFMQINSQYEGEVKPYKADIQFTKQLEWMRNQVAKTDKKWKFVSMHKGAYSSGDNASAESDRVEFYRKYLIPVFDELGVDMVFEGHDHMYMRSFQMLNNVPIKNVITDEQGNVLNPKGTVYLMGNSAASKFYAINPDADTFFAAKNDQPNKKMFVDVSITSDVLKFTSYTAVKDKPLAVYDAYSIKRTDVKPGIVENPSAVRQSGNRAVLSWKAPANSSEPVRGYRIYENNDKVSTNWSVYVPTVSGQTSYSYTLNGIDSAKAYNFVIKAVGTRNNSLPAEAGMQ
;
A
#
# COMPACT_ATOMS: atom_id res chain seq x y z
N MET A 1 30.98 -41.53 -8.68
CA MET A 1 29.80 -42.32 -9.10
C MET A 1 28.70 -42.40 -8.04
N ASP A 2 28.65 -41.50 -7.02
CA ASP A 2 27.72 -41.63 -5.86
C ASP A 2 26.70 -40.52 -5.68
N ASN A 3 26.47 -39.68 -6.68
CA ASN A 3 25.49 -38.58 -6.58
C ASN A 3 24.18 -38.80 -7.35
N ASN A 4 23.99 -39.93 -8.01
CA ASN A 4 22.78 -40.20 -8.81
C ASN A 4 21.74 -41.13 -8.14
N GLN A 5 22.07 -41.73 -6.99
CA GLN A 5 21.13 -42.63 -6.29
C GLN A 5 20.18 -41.88 -5.30
N SER A 6 20.55 -40.68 -4.83
CA SER A 6 19.69 -39.95 -3.90
C SER A 6 18.56 -39.18 -4.62
N TYR A 7 18.79 -38.83 -5.89
CA TYR A 7 17.76 -38.08 -6.68
C TYR A 7 16.62 -38.95 -7.20
N LEU A 8 16.91 -40.24 -7.44
CA LEU A 8 15.89 -41.23 -7.86
C LEU A 8 15.03 -41.74 -6.71
N LYS A 9 15.54 -41.83 -5.47
CA LYS A 9 14.76 -42.22 -4.30
C LYS A 9 13.70 -41.19 -3.91
N ASN A 10 14.02 -39.89 -4.00
CA ASN A 10 13.05 -38.82 -3.66
C ASN A 10 11.91 -38.66 -4.68
N ARG A 11 12.11 -39.07 -5.92
CA ARG A 11 11.04 -39.08 -6.93
C ARG A 11 10.10 -40.30 -6.78
N PHE A 12 10.63 -41.41 -6.30
CA PHE A 12 9.83 -42.65 -6.09
C PHE A 12 8.88 -42.53 -4.90
N TYR A 13 9.29 -41.90 -3.80
CA TYR A 13 8.39 -41.64 -2.65
C TYR A 13 7.30 -40.59 -2.93
N LYS A 14 7.54 -39.60 -3.78
CA LYS A 14 6.48 -38.63 -4.19
C LYS A 14 5.42 -39.24 -5.10
N VAL A 15 5.76 -40.21 -5.93
CA VAL A 15 4.79 -40.91 -6.80
C VAL A 15 3.94 -41.92 -6.01
N ILE A 16 4.51 -42.58 -5.01
CA ILE A 16 3.77 -43.50 -4.15
C ILE A 16 2.82 -42.75 -3.22
N SER A 17 3.18 -41.57 -2.67
CA SER A 17 2.26 -40.75 -1.87
C SER A 17 1.06 -40.21 -2.65
N LEU A 18 1.24 -39.88 -3.93
CA LEU A 18 0.13 -39.45 -4.80
C LEU A 18 -0.78 -40.58 -5.25
N MET A 19 -0.28 -41.84 -5.35
CA MET A 19 -1.11 -43.00 -5.67
C MET A 19 -1.92 -43.51 -4.47
N VAL A 20 -1.40 -43.37 -3.24
CA VAL A 20 -2.13 -43.77 -2.03
C VAL A 20 -3.25 -42.80 -1.70
N ILE A 21 -3.08 -41.51 -1.97
CA ILE A 21 -4.16 -40.50 -1.82
C ILE A 21 -5.24 -40.67 -2.89
N GLY A 22 -4.86 -41.08 -4.10
CA GLY A 22 -5.83 -41.41 -5.17
C GLY A 22 -6.65 -42.69 -4.94
N LEU A 23 -6.12 -43.67 -4.20
CA LEU A 23 -6.84 -44.90 -3.88
C LEU A 23 -7.77 -44.74 -2.66
N LEU A 24 -7.46 -43.89 -1.72
CA LEU A 24 -8.33 -43.61 -0.57
C LEU A 24 -9.55 -42.74 -0.93
N LEU A 25 -9.46 -41.90 -1.97
CA LEU A 25 -10.59 -41.14 -2.49
C LEU A 25 -11.51 -41.94 -3.44
N ALA A 26 -11.07 -43.10 -3.93
CA ALA A 26 -11.85 -43.95 -4.81
C ALA A 26 -12.63 -45.03 -4.06
N MET A 27 -12.42 -45.22 -2.76
CA MET A 27 -13.13 -46.22 -1.95
C MET A 27 -14.35 -45.71 -1.18
N GLU A 28 -14.65 -44.41 -1.23
CA GLU A 28 -15.83 -43.81 -0.59
C GLU A 28 -17.05 -43.62 -1.52
N LEU A 29 -16.99 -44.06 -2.79
CA LEU A 29 -18.06 -43.80 -3.77
C LEU A 29 -18.76 -45.04 -4.39
N THR A 30 -18.62 -46.22 -3.81
CA THR A 30 -19.40 -47.36 -4.29
C THR A 30 -19.88 -48.21 -3.11
N GLY A 31 -21.11 -47.99 -2.75
CA GLY A 31 -21.82 -48.91 -1.85
C GLY A 31 -23.05 -48.26 -1.22
N PHE A 32 -24.19 -48.39 -1.87
CA PHE A 32 -25.47 -48.81 -1.33
C PHE A 32 -26.60 -48.39 -2.27
N VAL A 33 -27.01 -49.35 -3.08
CA VAL A 33 -28.39 -49.39 -3.62
C VAL A 33 -28.94 -50.77 -3.32
N SER A 34 -30.10 -50.79 -2.74
CA SER A 34 -31.20 -51.77 -2.76
C SER A 34 -31.55 -52.44 -1.44
N ALA A 35 -32.75 -52.24 -1.12
CA ALA A 35 -33.81 -53.10 -0.63
C ALA A 35 -34.40 -52.76 0.77
N GLY A 36 -35.73 -52.61 0.77
CA GLY A 36 -36.58 -52.90 1.92
C GLY A 36 -37.42 -51.72 2.42
N ARG A 37 -38.61 -51.62 1.82
CA ARG A 37 -39.74 -50.80 2.30
C ARG A 37 -40.42 -51.57 3.43
N GLU A 38 -40.51 -51.01 4.63
CA GLU A 38 -41.65 -51.24 5.56
C GLU A 38 -41.72 -50.07 6.56
N GLU A 39 -42.95 -49.60 6.73
CA GLU A 39 -43.37 -48.48 7.58
C GLU A 39 -43.19 -48.82 9.06
N ILE A 40 -42.58 -47.95 9.85
CA ILE A 40 -42.92 -47.70 11.25
C ILE A 40 -42.72 -46.23 11.52
N GLU A 41 -43.83 -45.50 11.78
CA GLU A 41 -43.83 -44.20 12.43
C GLU A 41 -43.34 -44.37 13.86
N GLU A 42 -42.31 -43.64 14.26
CA GLU A 42 -42.12 -43.18 15.64
C GLU A 42 -40.97 -42.15 15.65
N ASP A 43 -41.26 -41.00 16.19
CA ASP A 43 -40.42 -39.92 16.74
C ASP A 43 -38.89 -40.03 16.58
N LEU A 44 -38.33 -39.37 15.56
CA LEU A 44 -36.95 -38.93 15.58
C LEU A 44 -36.94 -37.38 15.52
N VAL A 45 -36.76 -36.80 16.70
CA VAL A 45 -36.31 -35.43 16.90
C VAL A 45 -35.02 -35.24 16.07
N ASN A 46 -35.09 -34.46 15.05
CA ASN A 46 -33.95 -34.04 14.22
C ASN A 46 -33.02 -33.16 15.09
N GLU A 47 -32.00 -33.76 15.73
CA GLU A 47 -30.83 -33.03 16.18
C GLU A 47 -30.09 -32.50 14.96
N ALA A 48 -30.47 -31.32 14.50
CA ALA A 48 -29.63 -30.54 13.60
C ALA A 48 -28.30 -30.34 14.33
N THR A 49 -27.22 -30.94 13.84
CA THR A 49 -25.86 -30.72 14.31
C THR A 49 -25.60 -29.23 14.17
N ALA A 50 -25.54 -28.52 15.28
CA ALA A 50 -25.33 -27.06 15.33
C ALA A 50 -23.99 -26.72 14.67
N VAL A 51 -24.04 -25.95 13.59
CA VAL A 51 -22.85 -25.58 12.79
C VAL A 51 -21.99 -24.59 13.60
N GLN A 52 -20.77 -24.98 13.90
CA GLN A 52 -19.79 -24.10 14.54
C GLN A 52 -19.28 -23.03 13.55
N GLU A 53 -19.28 -21.80 13.99
CA GLU A 53 -18.78 -20.64 13.24
C GLU A 53 -17.49 -20.10 13.90
N THR A 54 -16.58 -19.54 13.09
CA THR A 54 -15.35 -18.91 13.59
C THR A 54 -15.69 -17.53 14.16
N ILE A 55 -15.46 -17.34 15.45
CA ILE A 55 -15.67 -16.08 16.18
C ILE A 55 -14.50 -15.14 15.93
N ALA A 56 -13.26 -15.61 16.14
CA ALA A 56 -12.03 -14.87 15.85
C ALA A 56 -10.89 -15.84 15.49
N GLN A 57 -10.02 -15.41 14.58
CA GLN A 57 -8.89 -16.21 14.10
C GLN A 57 -7.66 -15.34 13.91
N TRP A 58 -6.47 -15.85 14.28
CA TRP A 58 -5.17 -15.22 14.03
C TRP A 58 -4.28 -16.15 13.20
N ILE A 59 -4.06 -15.75 11.94
CA ILE A 59 -3.01 -16.24 11.07
C ILE A 59 -2.01 -15.10 10.93
N PHE A 60 -0.91 -15.17 11.68
CA PHE A 60 0.05 -14.08 11.72
C PHE A 60 0.71 -13.86 10.36
N LYS A 61 0.90 -12.61 9.95
CA LYS A 61 1.47 -12.21 8.66
C LYS A 61 2.69 -11.28 8.81
N ASP A 62 2.85 -10.69 9.99
CA ASP A 62 3.91 -9.74 10.33
C ASP A 62 4.17 -9.76 11.84
N LYS A 63 5.00 -8.85 12.33
CA LYS A 63 5.33 -8.71 13.77
C LYS A 63 4.32 -7.89 14.58
N GLY A 64 3.24 -7.44 13.96
CA GLY A 64 2.23 -6.58 14.59
C GLY A 64 2.71 -5.15 14.82
N GLU A 65 1.77 -4.25 15.05
CA GLU A 65 2.09 -2.88 15.45
C GLU A 65 2.18 -2.82 16.99
N ASN A 66 3.33 -2.42 17.54
CA ASN A 66 3.62 -2.40 18.98
C ASN A 66 3.31 -3.72 19.69
N GLY A 67 3.50 -4.87 18.98
CA GLY A 67 3.24 -6.20 19.53
C GLY A 67 1.77 -6.53 19.76
N VAL A 68 0.85 -5.77 19.18
CA VAL A 68 -0.57 -6.06 19.13
C VAL A 68 -0.93 -6.62 17.76
N PHE A 69 -1.60 -7.77 17.74
CA PHE A 69 -1.98 -8.48 16.53
C PHE A 69 -3.50 -8.51 16.41
N PRO A 70 -4.13 -7.74 15.53
CA PRO A 70 -5.56 -7.84 15.26
C PRO A 70 -5.92 -9.21 14.68
N ALA A 71 -7.14 -9.66 14.91
CA ALA A 71 -7.61 -10.91 14.31
C ALA A 71 -7.65 -10.80 12.78
N THR A 72 -7.32 -11.90 12.09
CA THR A 72 -7.25 -11.97 10.63
C THR A 72 -8.50 -12.57 9.98
N GLY A 73 -9.48 -13.02 10.81
CA GLY A 73 -10.76 -13.57 10.36
C GLY A 73 -11.71 -13.85 11.52
N GLY A 74 -12.96 -14.17 11.19
CA GLY A 74 -14.04 -14.46 12.12
C GLY A 74 -15.05 -13.32 12.25
N VAL A 75 -16.17 -13.61 12.92
CA VAL A 75 -17.31 -12.67 13.10
C VAL A 75 -16.88 -11.41 13.82
N TYR A 76 -16.00 -11.53 14.83
CA TYR A 76 -15.48 -10.39 15.60
C TYR A 76 -14.03 -10.04 15.23
N GLN A 77 -13.65 -10.15 13.97
CA GLN A 77 -12.31 -9.83 13.47
C GLN A 77 -11.85 -8.44 13.87
N THR A 78 -12.67 -7.42 13.68
CA THR A 78 -12.30 -6.00 13.88
C THR A 78 -12.19 -5.59 15.34
N SER A 79 -12.79 -6.34 16.26
CA SER A 79 -12.78 -6.07 17.71
C SER A 79 -11.91 -7.03 18.50
N SER A 80 -11.18 -7.93 17.83
CA SER A 80 -10.38 -8.97 18.48
C SER A 80 -8.89 -8.75 18.26
N SER A 81 -8.09 -8.94 19.33
CA SER A 81 -6.63 -8.81 19.27
C SER A 81 -5.92 -9.83 20.15
N ILE A 82 -4.64 -10.10 19.85
CA ILE A 82 -3.74 -10.88 20.70
C ILE A 82 -2.43 -10.12 20.91
N ARG A 83 -1.86 -10.23 22.12
CA ARG A 83 -0.57 -9.65 22.49
C ARG A 83 0.08 -10.46 23.62
N ASP A 84 1.34 -10.25 23.92
CA ASP A 84 1.92 -10.70 25.18
C ASP A 84 1.77 -9.64 26.29
N VAL A 85 1.91 -10.09 27.51
CA VAL A 85 1.84 -9.24 28.70
C VAL A 85 2.97 -9.60 29.64
N GLY A 86 3.68 -8.57 30.13
CA GLY A 86 4.69 -8.68 31.19
C GLY A 86 6.09 -9.05 30.72
N THR A 87 6.33 -9.29 29.42
CA THR A 87 7.67 -9.60 28.89
C THR A 87 8.60 -8.39 28.89
N ASN A 88 8.04 -7.17 28.77
CA ASN A 88 8.76 -5.89 28.75
C ASN A 88 9.86 -5.83 27.68
N THR A 89 9.64 -6.45 26.53
CA THR A 89 10.55 -6.37 25.38
C THR A 89 9.75 -6.15 24.10
N ASP A 90 10.29 -5.36 23.18
CA ASP A 90 9.73 -5.14 21.84
C ASP A 90 10.41 -6.03 20.79
N ALA A 91 11.07 -7.12 21.23
CA ALA A 91 11.82 -8.04 20.40
C ALA A 91 10.93 -9.05 19.65
N TYR A 92 9.83 -8.55 19.06
CA TYR A 92 8.95 -9.39 18.25
C TYR A 92 9.61 -9.80 16.95
N THR A 93 9.49 -11.08 16.63
CA THR A 93 9.93 -11.65 15.34
C THR A 93 8.79 -12.43 14.72
N TYR A 94 8.50 -12.14 13.48
CA TYR A 94 7.60 -12.92 12.64
C TYR A 94 8.39 -13.99 11.90
N GLU A 95 7.94 -15.23 11.95
CA GLU A 95 8.53 -16.37 11.25
C GLU A 95 7.63 -16.78 10.09
N SER A 96 7.95 -16.27 8.91
CA SER A 96 7.10 -16.41 7.71
C SER A 96 6.90 -17.84 7.24
N SER A 97 7.89 -18.73 7.46
CA SER A 97 7.79 -20.15 7.13
C SER A 97 6.73 -20.92 7.93
N GLU A 98 6.28 -20.37 9.07
CA GLU A 98 5.37 -21.02 10.00
C GLU A 98 4.15 -20.17 10.36
N ASN A 99 4.04 -18.94 9.82
CA ASN A 99 3.00 -17.96 10.16
C ASN A 99 2.84 -17.78 11.68
N SER A 100 3.96 -17.62 12.38
CA SER A 100 4.02 -17.56 13.85
C SER A 100 4.72 -16.29 14.33
N VAL A 101 4.35 -15.83 15.53
CA VAL A 101 5.02 -14.72 16.20
C VAL A 101 5.75 -15.18 17.45
N ARG A 102 6.89 -14.55 17.71
CA ARG A 102 7.79 -14.84 18.82
C ARG A 102 8.12 -13.58 19.59
N ASN A 103 8.20 -13.69 20.92
CA ASN A 103 8.82 -12.67 21.77
C ASN A 103 9.73 -13.30 22.83
N GLN A 104 10.62 -12.48 23.39
CA GLN A 104 11.57 -12.82 24.46
C GLN A 104 11.13 -12.24 25.82
N GLY A 105 11.96 -12.38 26.83
CA GLY A 105 11.70 -11.73 28.13
C GLY A 105 10.80 -12.53 29.09
N TRP A 106 10.67 -13.84 28.92
CA TRP A 106 9.76 -14.70 29.69
C TRP A 106 10.28 -15.17 31.05
N HIS A 107 11.54 -14.83 31.43
CA HIS A 107 12.11 -15.17 32.74
C HIS A 107 11.26 -14.63 33.90
N GLU A 108 11.26 -15.31 35.02
CA GLU A 108 10.45 -14.96 36.22
C GLU A 108 8.96 -14.78 35.91
N GLY A 109 8.46 -15.49 34.90
CA GLY A 109 7.12 -15.26 34.34
C GLY A 109 6.01 -16.12 34.93
N THR A 110 6.29 -17.04 35.86
CA THR A 110 5.29 -17.98 36.43
C THR A 110 4.10 -17.21 37.03
N GLY A 111 2.92 -17.41 36.46
CA GLY A 111 1.68 -16.72 36.85
C GLY A 111 1.58 -15.26 36.39
N LEU A 112 2.68 -14.64 35.89
CA LEU A 112 2.78 -13.21 35.64
C LEU A 112 2.88 -12.85 34.16
N LYS A 113 3.48 -13.71 33.32
CA LYS A 113 3.70 -13.45 31.90
C LYS A 113 2.86 -14.39 31.05
N TYR A 114 2.19 -13.85 30.02
CA TYR A 114 1.23 -14.58 29.22
C TYR A 114 1.02 -13.98 27.83
N TRP A 115 0.54 -14.80 26.88
CA TRP A 115 -0.15 -14.35 25.69
C TRP A 115 -1.60 -14.06 26.06
N LEU A 116 -2.18 -12.95 25.57
CA LEU A 116 -3.54 -12.50 25.90
C LEU A 116 -4.33 -12.27 24.62
N ALA A 117 -5.39 -13.05 24.42
CA ALA A 117 -6.41 -12.75 23.43
C ALA A 117 -7.56 -11.98 24.08
N THR A 118 -8.02 -10.95 23.41
CA THR A 118 -9.21 -10.14 23.77
C THR A 118 -10.20 -10.23 22.61
N LEU A 119 -11.45 -10.63 22.87
CA LEU A 119 -12.48 -10.79 21.86
C LEU A 119 -13.88 -10.69 22.47
N SER A 120 -14.93 -10.63 21.62
CA SER A 120 -16.32 -10.84 22.01
C SER A 120 -16.78 -12.24 21.66
N THR A 121 -17.63 -12.86 22.48
CA THR A 121 -18.36 -14.08 22.19
C THR A 121 -19.87 -13.87 22.18
N GLN A 122 -20.32 -12.64 22.06
CA GLN A 122 -21.74 -12.26 22.10
C GLN A 122 -22.53 -12.99 21.01
N GLY A 123 -23.67 -13.55 21.36
CA GLY A 123 -24.52 -14.37 20.46
C GLY A 123 -23.96 -15.76 20.16
N PHE A 124 -22.92 -16.20 20.89
CA PHE A 124 -22.33 -17.52 20.73
C PHE A 124 -22.30 -18.28 22.04
N GLU A 125 -22.49 -19.58 21.96
CA GLU A 125 -22.35 -20.56 23.06
C GLU A 125 -21.51 -21.76 22.59
N GLY A 126 -21.14 -22.63 23.53
CA GLY A 126 -20.29 -23.77 23.18
C GLY A 126 -18.96 -23.34 22.58
N ILE A 127 -18.21 -22.51 23.28
CA ILE A 127 -16.98 -21.89 22.75
C ILE A 127 -15.83 -22.90 22.76
N PHE A 128 -15.08 -22.94 21.66
CA PHE A 128 -13.91 -23.82 21.48
C PHE A 128 -12.68 -23.02 21.12
N LEU A 129 -11.51 -23.42 21.65
CA LEU A 129 -10.21 -22.83 21.40
C LEU A 129 -9.26 -23.81 20.73
N SER A 130 -8.60 -23.39 19.66
CA SER A 130 -7.46 -24.08 19.07
C SER A 130 -6.25 -23.15 19.03
N SER A 131 -5.05 -23.65 19.33
CA SER A 131 -3.79 -22.92 19.21
C SER A 131 -2.59 -23.86 19.19
N GLN A 132 -1.43 -23.37 18.71
CA GLN A 132 -0.16 -24.07 18.75
C GLN A 132 0.92 -23.17 19.36
N GLN A 133 1.76 -23.73 20.25
CA GLN A 133 2.86 -23.02 20.86
C GLN A 133 4.16 -23.80 20.82
N THR A 134 5.29 -23.08 20.83
CA THR A 134 6.62 -23.65 21.02
C THR A 134 7.51 -22.61 21.72
N SER A 135 8.66 -23.04 22.24
CA SER A 135 9.62 -22.16 22.91
C SER A 135 11.05 -22.51 22.49
N SER A 136 11.99 -21.57 22.68
CA SER A 136 13.41 -21.87 22.56
C SER A 136 13.86 -22.83 23.69
N SER A 137 15.06 -23.40 23.58
CA SER A 137 15.60 -24.28 24.65
C SER A 137 15.61 -23.65 26.04
N THR A 138 15.87 -22.33 26.11
CA THR A 138 15.89 -21.55 27.35
C THR A 138 14.58 -20.81 27.61
N GLY A 139 13.58 -20.93 26.73
CA GLY A 139 12.24 -20.37 26.92
C GLY A 139 11.34 -21.21 27.83
N PRO A 140 10.16 -20.69 28.21
CA PRO A 140 9.25 -21.38 29.16
C PRO A 140 8.69 -22.67 28.53
N ARG A 141 8.69 -23.73 29.33
CA ARG A 141 8.20 -25.05 28.93
C ARG A 141 6.71 -25.23 29.17
N ASP A 142 6.23 -24.82 30.33
CA ASP A 142 4.90 -25.12 30.82
C ASP A 142 4.00 -23.89 30.76
N PHE A 143 2.86 -24.01 30.06
CA PHE A 143 1.80 -23.00 30.03
C PHE A 143 0.46 -23.60 30.45
N LYS A 144 -0.47 -22.77 30.92
CA LYS A 144 -1.88 -23.15 31.08
C LYS A 144 -2.78 -22.06 30.48
N VAL A 145 -3.97 -22.48 30.07
CA VAL A 145 -5.01 -21.55 29.59
C VAL A 145 -5.92 -21.15 30.73
N GLN A 146 -6.19 -19.85 30.81
CA GLN A 146 -7.20 -19.26 31.70
C GLN A 146 -8.08 -18.29 30.92
N TYR A 147 -9.30 -18.08 31.40
CA TYR A 147 -10.16 -17.01 30.90
C TYR A 147 -10.57 -16.05 32.01
N SER A 148 -10.97 -14.84 31.63
CA SER A 148 -11.49 -13.82 32.54
C SER A 148 -12.51 -12.94 31.81
N LYS A 149 -13.40 -12.30 32.56
CA LYS A 149 -14.35 -11.27 32.05
C LYS A 149 -13.90 -9.86 32.35
N ASP A 150 -12.96 -9.67 33.27
CA ASP A 150 -12.55 -8.36 33.80
C ASP A 150 -11.03 -8.17 33.95
N GLN A 151 -10.22 -9.21 33.60
CA GLN A 151 -8.78 -9.31 33.81
C GLN A 151 -8.32 -9.32 35.31
N GLN A 152 -9.24 -9.39 36.24
CA GLN A 152 -8.93 -9.46 37.70
C GLN A 152 -9.04 -10.87 38.21
N GLU A 153 -10.15 -11.52 37.98
CA GLU A 153 -10.34 -12.93 38.30
C GLU A 153 -10.05 -13.84 37.10
N TRP A 154 -9.12 -14.78 37.26
CA TRP A 154 -8.70 -15.72 36.23
C TRP A 154 -9.06 -17.16 36.57
N ILE A 155 -9.82 -17.80 35.70
CA ILE A 155 -10.35 -19.15 35.89
C ILE A 155 -9.59 -20.12 34.97
N ASP A 156 -9.06 -21.21 35.54
CA ASP A 156 -8.35 -22.25 34.80
C ASP A 156 -9.30 -22.97 33.83
N VAL A 157 -8.85 -23.22 32.61
CA VAL A 157 -9.58 -24.04 31.64
C VAL A 157 -9.12 -25.49 31.77
N THR A 158 -10.06 -26.40 32.08
CA THR A 158 -9.76 -27.82 32.16
C THR A 158 -9.26 -28.35 30.83
N GLY A 159 -8.13 -29.06 30.82
CA GLY A 159 -7.48 -29.51 29.58
C GLY A 159 -6.59 -28.48 28.90
N GLY A 160 -6.49 -27.27 29.44
CA GLY A 160 -5.71 -26.15 28.87
C GLY A 160 -4.21 -26.16 29.19
N ASN A 161 -3.66 -27.24 29.73
CA ASN A 161 -2.23 -27.35 30.02
C ASN A 161 -1.41 -27.67 28.77
N LEU A 162 -0.29 -26.95 28.59
CA LEU A 162 0.64 -27.12 27.49
C LEU A 162 2.04 -27.42 28.03
N VAL A 163 2.72 -28.39 27.41
CA VAL A 163 4.15 -28.69 27.64
C VAL A 163 4.88 -28.52 26.30
N LEU A 164 5.64 -27.46 26.18
CA LEU A 164 6.24 -27.03 24.93
C LEU A 164 7.55 -27.76 24.63
N ALA A 165 7.79 -27.98 23.32
CA ALA A 165 9.04 -28.53 22.80
C ALA A 165 9.90 -27.39 22.18
N GLN A 166 11.20 -27.64 22.01
CA GLN A 166 12.16 -26.69 21.49
C GLN A 166 11.91 -26.42 19.99
N ASN A 167 11.51 -25.19 19.66
CA ASN A 167 11.33 -24.72 18.28
C ASN A 167 10.57 -25.73 17.39
N ASN A 168 9.62 -26.49 17.96
CA ASN A 168 8.90 -27.53 17.25
C ASN A 168 7.42 -27.51 17.61
N PHE A 169 6.57 -27.20 16.64
CA PHE A 169 5.12 -27.27 16.77
C PHE A 169 4.56 -28.71 16.67
N ASN A 170 5.37 -29.69 16.32
CA ASN A 170 5.02 -31.11 16.26
C ASN A 170 5.58 -31.90 17.47
N CYS A 171 5.25 -31.43 18.66
CA CYS A 171 5.70 -32.05 19.91
C CYS A 171 5.09 -33.47 20.13
N SER A 172 5.77 -34.29 20.96
CA SER A 172 5.29 -35.60 21.35
C SER A 172 3.92 -35.51 22.02
N ASN A 173 3.00 -36.42 21.67
CA ASN A 173 1.65 -36.49 22.22
C ASN A 173 0.80 -35.21 22.08
N ASN A 174 1.13 -34.34 21.10
CA ASN A 174 0.46 -33.06 20.88
C ASN A 174 0.42 -32.13 22.11
N SER A 175 1.33 -32.27 23.05
CA SER A 175 1.34 -31.55 24.34
C SER A 175 1.53 -30.01 24.17
N CYS A 176 1.91 -29.54 22.99
CA CYS A 176 2.07 -28.13 22.63
C CYS A 176 0.92 -27.58 21.77
N LYS A 177 -0.15 -28.35 21.60
CA LYS A 177 -1.31 -27.99 20.78
C LYS A 177 -2.59 -28.10 21.60
N LEU A 178 -3.48 -27.13 21.34
CA LEU A 178 -4.88 -27.22 21.74
C LEU A 178 -5.70 -27.39 20.46
N THR A 179 -6.50 -28.43 20.40
CA THR A 179 -7.38 -28.72 19.26
C THR A 179 -8.80 -28.82 19.75
N ASN A 180 -9.63 -27.86 19.41
CA ASN A 180 -11.02 -27.75 19.84
C ASN A 180 -11.20 -27.96 21.35
N LEU A 181 -10.36 -27.27 22.16
CA LEU A 181 -10.51 -27.26 23.61
C LEU A 181 -11.82 -26.56 23.97
N ALA A 182 -12.76 -27.27 24.57
CA ALA A 182 -14.01 -26.68 25.03
C ALA A 182 -13.73 -25.69 26.19
N LEU A 183 -14.22 -24.48 26.04
CA LEU A 183 -14.16 -23.48 27.11
C LEU A 183 -15.41 -23.58 28.00
N PRO A 184 -15.29 -23.25 29.31
CA PRO A 184 -16.42 -23.30 30.25
C PRO A 184 -17.60 -22.43 29.82
N ALA A 185 -18.82 -22.78 30.20
CA ALA A 185 -20.05 -22.04 29.87
C ALA A 185 -19.99 -20.54 30.27
N GLY A 186 -19.14 -20.18 31.25
CA GLY A 186 -18.88 -18.78 31.59
C GLY A 186 -18.26 -17.95 30.48
N THR A 187 -17.76 -18.56 29.39
CA THR A 187 -17.24 -17.87 28.21
C THR A 187 -18.29 -17.58 27.12
N ASN A 188 -19.49 -18.11 27.27
CA ASN A 188 -20.59 -17.92 26.33
C ASN A 188 -21.16 -16.52 26.44
N ASN A 189 -21.55 -15.95 25.31
CA ASN A 189 -22.29 -14.68 25.20
C ASN A 189 -21.69 -13.54 26.03
N GLN A 190 -20.35 -13.36 25.96
CA GLN A 190 -19.63 -12.28 26.62
C GLN A 190 -19.37 -11.13 25.67
N ASP A 191 -19.65 -9.91 26.11
CA ASP A 191 -19.33 -8.67 25.40
C ASP A 191 -17.82 -8.54 25.21
N VAL A 192 -17.07 -8.80 26.28
CA VAL A 192 -15.60 -8.89 26.25
C VAL A 192 -15.18 -10.14 27.01
N LEU A 193 -14.39 -10.95 26.34
CA LEU A 193 -13.75 -12.14 26.91
C LEU A 193 -12.23 -12.02 26.76
N TYR A 194 -11.54 -12.34 27.84
CA TYR A 194 -10.09 -12.43 27.90
C TYR A 194 -9.66 -13.90 28.03
N ILE A 195 -8.78 -14.35 27.15
CA ILE A 195 -8.18 -15.69 27.20
C ILE A 195 -6.67 -15.52 27.25
N ARG A 196 -6.01 -16.16 28.25
CA ARG A 196 -4.56 -16.08 28.34
C ARG A 196 -3.91 -17.45 28.40
N TRP A 197 -2.74 -17.56 27.78
CA TRP A 197 -1.79 -18.66 27.93
C TRP A 197 -0.69 -18.18 28.86
N VAL A 198 -0.79 -18.53 30.14
CA VAL A 198 0.10 -18.03 31.19
C VAL A 198 1.18 -19.04 31.49
N VAL A 199 2.41 -18.55 31.72
CA VAL A 199 3.54 -19.39 32.17
C VAL A 199 3.19 -20.09 33.48
N ASN A 200 3.27 -21.43 33.51
CA ASN A 200 2.81 -22.26 34.61
C ASN A 200 3.95 -22.86 35.48
N SER A 201 5.21 -22.70 35.06
CA SER A 201 6.37 -23.07 35.87
C SER A 201 7.62 -22.28 35.49
N ALA A 202 8.62 -22.26 36.38
CA ALA A 202 9.90 -21.61 36.10
C ALA A 202 10.84 -22.51 35.24
N LYS A 203 10.37 -23.68 34.74
CA LYS A 203 11.18 -24.59 33.95
C LYS A 203 11.27 -24.17 32.50
N SER A 204 12.51 -24.13 31.96
CA SER A 204 12.74 -23.99 30.52
C SER A 204 12.52 -25.33 29.79
N VAL A 205 12.41 -25.27 28.46
CA VAL A 205 12.26 -26.47 27.62
C VAL A 205 13.40 -27.45 27.81
N SER A 206 14.65 -26.97 28.02
CA SER A 206 15.83 -27.82 28.32
C SER A 206 15.90 -28.32 29.77
N GLY A 207 14.91 -27.98 30.62
CA GLY A 207 14.83 -28.46 32.00
C GLY A 207 15.47 -27.56 33.06
N GLY A 208 16.21 -26.50 32.66
CA GLY A 208 16.75 -25.44 33.52
C GLY A 208 15.70 -24.39 33.89
N THR A 209 16.17 -23.22 34.35
CA THR A 209 15.34 -22.04 34.55
C THR A 209 15.14 -21.27 33.25
N VAL A 210 14.03 -20.54 33.13
CA VAL A 210 13.75 -19.67 31.97
C VAL A 210 14.71 -18.51 31.95
N SER A 211 15.44 -18.30 30.83
CA SER A 211 16.39 -17.21 30.64
C SER A 211 15.70 -15.93 30.17
N SER A 212 16.33 -14.77 30.40
CA SER A 212 15.88 -13.47 29.86
C SER A 212 15.87 -13.45 28.33
N SER A 213 16.75 -14.20 27.66
CA SER A 213 16.77 -14.40 26.21
C SER A 213 15.87 -15.56 25.74
N GLY A 214 15.24 -16.29 26.67
CA GLY A 214 14.31 -17.36 26.35
C GLY A 214 13.07 -16.83 25.65
N SER A 215 12.64 -17.47 24.56
CA SER A 215 11.50 -17.01 23.76
C SER A 215 10.34 -17.99 23.75
N SER A 216 9.13 -17.47 23.64
CA SER A 216 7.89 -18.24 23.36
C SER A 216 7.33 -17.79 22.01
N ARG A 217 6.72 -18.73 21.28
CA ARG A 217 6.15 -18.57 19.96
C ARG A 217 4.75 -19.15 19.92
N ILE A 218 3.80 -18.44 19.26
CA ILE A 218 2.41 -18.88 19.12
C ILE A 218 1.94 -18.75 17.67
N LYS A 219 1.01 -19.65 17.26
CA LYS A 219 0.36 -19.62 15.95
C LYS A 219 -1.00 -20.31 15.94
N ASP A 220 -1.70 -20.17 14.80
CA ASP A 220 -2.97 -20.85 14.51
C ASP A 220 -3.98 -20.74 15.66
N VAL A 221 -4.16 -19.53 16.19
CA VAL A 221 -5.16 -19.29 17.24
C VAL A 221 -6.52 -19.13 16.58
N ILE A 222 -7.46 -20.01 16.92
CA ILE A 222 -8.82 -20.03 16.36
C ILE A 222 -9.81 -20.23 17.51
N ILE A 223 -10.82 -19.36 17.57
CA ILE A 223 -11.93 -19.47 18.52
C ILE A 223 -13.21 -19.61 17.73
N LYS A 224 -13.96 -20.66 18.05
CA LYS A 224 -15.23 -21.02 17.41
C LYS A 224 -16.34 -21.14 18.45
N GLY A 225 -17.56 -21.01 18.00
CA GLY A 225 -18.76 -21.25 18.82
C GLY A 225 -19.97 -21.56 17.96
N THR A 226 -21.03 -22.00 18.59
CA THR A 226 -22.33 -22.20 17.95
C THR A 226 -23.20 -20.99 18.22
N ARG A 227 -23.91 -20.49 17.24
CA ARG A 227 -24.88 -19.41 17.51
C ARG A 227 -25.94 -19.89 18.47
N SER A 228 -26.24 -19.08 19.48
CA SER A 228 -27.31 -19.37 20.43
C SER A 228 -28.65 -19.44 19.68
N SER A 229 -29.38 -20.56 19.84
CA SER A 229 -30.67 -20.77 19.21
C SER A 229 -31.76 -19.96 19.90
N GLY A 230 -31.90 -18.68 19.50
CA GLY A 230 -33.10 -17.87 19.76
C GLY A 230 -34.00 -17.86 18.52
N GLU A 231 -35.31 -17.97 18.70
CA GLU A 231 -36.31 -17.82 17.63
C GLU A 231 -36.04 -16.55 16.78
N PRO A 232 -36.39 -16.50 15.47
CA PRO A 232 -36.21 -15.31 14.64
C PRO A 232 -37.16 -14.17 15.01
N GLY A 233 -37.13 -13.66 16.20
CA GLY A 233 -37.96 -12.59 16.78
C GLY A 233 -37.46 -12.13 18.14
N ASP A 234 -36.52 -12.85 18.74
CA ASP A 234 -36.11 -12.66 20.16
C ASP A 234 -34.73 -12.02 20.35
N THR A 235 -34.15 -11.44 19.31
CA THR A 235 -32.85 -10.75 19.44
C THR A 235 -33.06 -9.39 20.12
N PRO A 236 -32.38 -9.09 21.28
CA PRO A 236 -32.45 -7.77 21.88
C PRO A 236 -32.06 -6.67 20.88
N THR A 237 -32.51 -5.44 21.10
CA THR A 237 -32.04 -4.28 20.36
C THR A 237 -30.64 -3.93 20.89
N LEU A 238 -29.62 -4.27 20.13
CA LEU A 238 -28.21 -4.11 20.53
C LEU A 238 -27.50 -3.08 19.66
N GLU A 239 -26.64 -2.28 20.25
CA GLU A 239 -25.72 -1.46 19.48
C GLU A 239 -24.69 -2.35 18.77
N VAL A 240 -24.32 -1.99 17.53
CA VAL A 240 -23.29 -2.64 16.73
C VAL A 240 -22.03 -1.80 16.73
N SER A 241 -22.17 -0.50 16.63
CA SER A 241 -21.03 0.44 16.59
C SER A 241 -21.44 1.85 17.02
N LYS A 242 -20.45 2.59 17.48
CA LYS A 242 -20.56 4.01 17.87
C LYS A 242 -19.50 4.82 17.11
N THR A 243 -19.89 5.99 16.63
CA THR A 243 -18.98 6.98 16.05
C THR A 243 -19.11 8.28 16.84
N PRO A 244 -18.02 8.88 17.34
CA PRO A 244 -16.67 8.30 17.43
C PRO A 244 -16.64 7.04 18.31
N ALA A 245 -15.64 6.18 18.12
CA ALA A 245 -15.48 4.97 18.96
C ALA A 245 -15.29 5.34 20.44
N SER A 246 -15.68 4.43 21.34
CA SER A 246 -15.48 4.65 22.79
C SER A 246 -14.01 4.81 23.11
N GLY A 247 -13.66 5.88 23.86
CA GLY A 247 -12.27 6.21 24.20
C GLY A 247 -11.45 6.84 23.07
N ALA A 248 -12.05 7.14 21.90
CA ALA A 248 -11.36 7.78 20.81
C ALA A 248 -10.71 9.11 21.25
N ALA A 249 -9.47 9.35 20.82
CA ALA A 249 -8.74 10.58 21.00
C ALA A 249 -8.60 11.33 19.67
N ASP A 250 -8.23 12.60 19.73
CA ASP A 250 -8.03 13.48 18.57
C ASP A 250 -9.25 13.59 17.64
N VAL A 251 -10.44 13.46 18.18
CA VAL A 251 -11.71 13.51 17.44
C VAL A 251 -11.93 14.92 16.87
N PRO A 252 -12.29 15.06 15.58
CA PRO A 252 -12.60 16.36 14.96
C PRO A 252 -13.69 17.12 15.71
N LEU A 253 -13.61 18.47 15.71
CA LEU A 253 -14.58 19.32 16.46
C LEU A 253 -16.00 19.25 15.89
N ASN A 254 -16.13 18.88 14.62
CA ASN A 254 -17.40 18.67 13.92
C ASN A 254 -17.72 17.20 13.68
N ALA A 255 -17.08 16.28 14.43
CA ALA A 255 -17.22 14.84 14.24
C ALA A 255 -18.70 14.42 14.28
N GLU A 256 -19.07 13.53 13.39
CA GLU A 256 -20.40 12.96 13.35
C GLU A 256 -20.61 12.03 14.56
N ILE A 257 -21.76 12.15 15.24
CA ILE A 257 -22.14 11.25 16.34
C ILE A 257 -23.20 10.28 15.84
N THR A 258 -22.87 8.99 15.77
CA THR A 258 -23.84 7.95 15.35
C THR A 258 -23.77 6.71 16.24
N VAL A 259 -24.90 6.01 16.33
CA VAL A 259 -25.00 4.68 16.94
C VAL A 259 -25.76 3.77 16.00
N LYS A 260 -25.14 2.70 15.57
CA LYS A 260 -25.73 1.67 14.70
C LYS A 260 -26.23 0.49 15.51
N PHE A 261 -27.38 -0.05 15.14
CA PHE A 261 -28.05 -1.17 15.79
C PHE A 261 -28.10 -2.41 14.89
N ASN A 262 -28.34 -3.56 15.50
CA ASN A 262 -28.40 -4.87 14.86
C ASN A 262 -29.70 -5.13 14.07
N LYS A 263 -30.67 -4.22 14.15
CA LYS A 263 -32.00 -4.30 13.48
C LYS A 263 -32.57 -2.92 13.19
N ALA A 264 -33.64 -2.89 12.40
CA ALA A 264 -34.38 -1.66 12.15
C ALA A 264 -35.02 -1.12 13.45
N ILE A 265 -34.90 0.19 13.67
CA ILE A 265 -35.33 0.88 14.88
C ILE A 265 -36.29 2.05 14.59
N SER A 266 -37.01 2.46 15.63
CA SER A 266 -37.76 3.71 15.67
C SER A 266 -37.29 4.53 16.87
N LEU A 267 -37.47 5.87 16.80
CA LEU A 267 -37.10 6.78 17.90
C LEU A 267 -38.37 7.25 18.61
N ASP A 268 -38.31 7.24 19.96
CA ASP A 268 -39.33 7.85 20.83
C ASP A 268 -38.90 9.27 21.18
N SER A 269 -39.52 10.25 20.56
CA SER A 269 -39.17 11.68 20.72
C SER A 269 -39.41 12.25 22.15
N SER A 270 -39.98 11.47 23.06
CA SER A 270 -40.12 11.83 24.48
C SER A 270 -38.75 11.78 25.22
N TYR A 271 -37.76 11.10 24.63
CA TYR A 271 -36.40 10.96 25.19
C TYR A 271 -35.41 11.70 24.33
N GLN A 272 -34.31 12.18 24.91
CA GLN A 272 -33.29 12.93 24.21
C GLN A 272 -31.92 12.40 24.52
N VAL A 273 -31.03 12.42 23.52
CA VAL A 273 -29.60 12.15 23.70
C VAL A 273 -28.98 13.27 24.53
N VAL A 274 -28.13 12.92 25.46
CA VAL A 274 -27.37 13.86 26.30
C VAL A 274 -25.88 13.77 25.93
N ILE A 275 -25.29 14.90 25.60
CA ILE A 275 -23.84 15.04 25.45
C ILE A 275 -23.35 15.99 26.55
N THR A 276 -22.35 15.57 27.35
CA THR A 276 -21.78 16.40 28.40
C THR A 276 -20.32 16.72 28.17
N GLU A 277 -19.90 17.96 28.50
CA GLU A 277 -18.53 18.39 28.69
C GLU A 277 -18.32 18.69 30.16
N ASN A 278 -17.35 18.03 30.83
CA ASN A 278 -17.12 18.18 32.27
C ASN A 278 -18.39 18.03 33.13
N ASN A 279 -19.25 17.07 32.81
CA ASN A 279 -20.57 16.81 33.40
C ASN A 279 -21.61 17.93 33.20
N LEU A 280 -21.35 18.93 32.37
CA LEU A 280 -22.34 19.93 31.97
C LEU A 280 -22.96 19.56 30.63
N PRO A 281 -24.28 19.46 30.48
CA PRO A 281 -24.91 19.07 29.23
C PRO A 281 -24.79 20.19 28.18
N LEU A 282 -24.53 19.78 26.94
CA LEU A 282 -24.61 20.66 25.78
C LEU A 282 -26.06 20.97 25.44
N THR A 283 -26.31 22.13 24.86
CA THR A 283 -27.61 22.55 24.32
C THR A 283 -27.68 22.28 22.81
N ASN A 284 -28.90 22.33 22.24
CA ASN A 284 -29.15 22.10 20.80
C ASN A 284 -28.70 20.70 20.32
N ILE A 285 -29.01 19.68 21.13
CA ILE A 285 -28.83 18.28 20.77
C ILE A 285 -30.15 17.74 20.25
N SER A 286 -30.15 17.02 19.12
CA SER A 286 -31.27 16.28 18.60
C SER A 286 -30.86 14.98 17.95
N ALA A 287 -31.76 13.97 17.98
CA ALA A 287 -31.54 12.67 17.39
C ALA A 287 -32.46 12.49 16.18
N SER A 288 -31.99 11.85 15.16
CA SER A 288 -32.71 11.46 13.96
C SER A 288 -32.25 10.07 13.46
N LEU A 289 -33.05 9.44 12.61
CA LEU A 289 -32.68 8.20 11.96
C LEU A 289 -31.85 8.49 10.71
N LEU A 290 -30.72 7.77 10.57
CA LEU A 290 -29.94 7.64 9.37
C LEU A 290 -30.15 6.21 8.84
N GLY A 291 -30.91 6.07 7.74
CA GLY A 291 -31.36 4.74 7.29
C GLY A 291 -32.42 4.15 8.22
N GLN A 292 -32.39 2.82 8.42
CA GLN A 292 -33.37 2.11 9.25
C GLN A 292 -32.81 1.64 10.60
N ASP A 293 -31.51 1.65 10.79
CA ASP A 293 -30.81 1.00 11.91
C ASP A 293 -29.81 1.90 12.64
N THR A 294 -29.73 3.19 12.31
CA THR A 294 -28.70 4.08 12.85
C THR A 294 -29.30 5.36 13.39
N VAL A 295 -28.96 5.69 14.63
CA VAL A 295 -29.26 7.00 15.25
C VAL A 295 -28.13 7.94 14.86
N LYS A 296 -28.47 9.09 14.28
CA LYS A 296 -27.60 10.24 14.06
C LYS A 296 -27.94 11.35 15.03
N VAL A 297 -26.94 11.91 15.70
CA VAL A 297 -27.10 12.99 16.67
C VAL A 297 -26.59 14.30 16.08
N SER A 298 -27.45 15.30 15.99
CA SER A 298 -27.07 16.67 15.62
C SER A 298 -26.62 17.41 16.88
N HIS A 299 -25.53 18.14 16.81
CA HIS A 299 -24.91 18.87 17.92
C HIS A 299 -24.12 20.09 17.41
N PRO A 300 -23.83 21.09 18.26
CA PRO A 300 -22.90 22.17 17.93
C PRO A 300 -21.46 21.64 17.87
N ASN A 301 -20.56 22.38 17.21
CA ASN A 301 -19.13 22.02 17.20
C ASN A 301 -18.59 21.88 18.63
N PHE A 302 -17.79 20.89 18.86
CA PHE A 302 -17.12 20.63 20.14
C PHE A 302 -16.00 21.63 20.41
N THR A 303 -15.61 21.79 21.65
CA THR A 303 -14.44 22.57 22.09
C THR A 303 -13.17 21.68 21.98
N ALA A 304 -12.06 22.25 21.54
CA ALA A 304 -10.81 21.53 21.38
C ALA A 304 -10.20 21.07 22.72
N GLY A 305 -9.61 19.88 22.75
CA GLY A 305 -8.89 19.30 23.89
C GLY A 305 -9.79 18.84 25.04
N LYS A 306 -11.09 18.73 24.83
CA LYS A 306 -12.08 18.36 25.85
C LYS A 306 -12.52 16.91 25.73
N THR A 307 -12.96 16.35 26.83
CA THR A 307 -13.60 15.04 26.87
C THR A 307 -15.11 15.20 26.92
N TYR A 308 -15.79 14.51 26.04
CA TYR A 308 -17.23 14.46 25.92
C TYR A 308 -17.74 13.08 26.31
N ASN A 309 -18.84 13.03 27.05
CA ASN A 309 -19.58 11.82 27.34
C ASN A 309 -20.92 11.91 26.62
N VAL A 310 -21.25 10.86 25.88
CA VAL A 310 -22.54 10.74 25.17
C VAL A 310 -23.38 9.67 25.85
N THR A 311 -24.65 9.96 26.06
CA THR A 311 -25.66 9.03 26.60
C THR A 311 -26.86 9.01 25.68
N VAL A 312 -27.15 7.86 25.12
CA VAL A 312 -28.39 7.57 24.38
C VAL A 312 -29.29 6.76 25.31
N PRO A 313 -30.38 7.33 25.81
CA PRO A 313 -31.31 6.61 26.69
C PRO A 313 -31.86 5.36 25.98
N LYS A 314 -31.94 4.27 26.68
CA LYS A 314 -32.48 3.02 26.13
C LYS A 314 -33.93 3.16 25.63
N GLU A 315 -34.71 4.00 26.25
CA GLU A 315 -36.12 4.25 25.88
C GLU A 315 -36.24 5.06 24.57
N LEU A 316 -35.19 5.79 24.16
CA LEU A 316 -35.17 6.54 22.90
C LEU A 316 -35.29 5.59 21.70
N VAL A 317 -34.76 4.38 21.82
CA VAL A 317 -34.62 3.44 20.69
C VAL A 317 -35.52 2.21 20.89
N LYS A 318 -36.32 1.90 19.91
CA LYS A 318 -37.23 0.72 19.91
C LYS A 318 -37.07 -0.05 18.60
N GLY A 319 -36.88 -1.36 18.68
CA GLY A 319 -36.95 -2.23 17.50
C GLY A 319 -38.30 -2.12 16.82
N THR A 320 -38.32 -1.93 15.48
CA THR A 320 -39.59 -1.70 14.75
C THR A 320 -40.47 -2.95 14.68
N THR A 321 -39.88 -4.14 14.75
CA THR A 321 -40.57 -5.42 14.62
C THR A 321 -41.06 -5.97 15.96
N ASP A 322 -40.38 -5.70 17.07
CA ASP A 322 -40.65 -6.30 18.38
C ASP A 322 -40.90 -5.27 19.51
N GLY A 323 -40.72 -3.98 19.23
CA GLY A 323 -40.93 -2.91 20.23
C GLY A 323 -39.91 -2.87 21.36
N ARG A 324 -38.86 -3.72 21.33
CA ARG A 324 -37.88 -3.85 22.41
C ARG A 324 -36.85 -2.71 22.39
N THR A 325 -36.47 -2.24 23.55
CA THR A 325 -35.43 -1.25 23.78
C THR A 325 -34.11 -1.97 24.08
N PRO A 326 -32.94 -1.28 23.98
CA PRO A 326 -31.68 -1.75 24.60
C PRO A 326 -31.88 -2.04 26.11
N GLU A 327 -31.10 -2.93 26.66
CA GLU A 327 -31.17 -3.29 28.07
C GLU A 327 -30.77 -2.15 28.98
N ASN A 328 -29.73 -1.42 28.58
CA ASN A 328 -29.19 -0.27 29.32
C ASN A 328 -29.05 0.95 28.41
N ASP A 329 -28.86 2.12 29.02
CA ASP A 329 -28.46 3.32 28.32
C ASP A 329 -27.12 3.07 27.60
N ILE A 330 -27.01 3.57 26.36
CA ILE A 330 -25.78 3.45 25.60
C ILE A 330 -24.89 4.64 25.91
N THR A 331 -23.79 4.41 26.61
CA THR A 331 -22.88 5.46 27.04
C THR A 331 -21.47 5.23 26.49
N TRP A 332 -20.80 6.29 26.11
CA TRP A 332 -19.37 6.27 25.77
C TRP A 332 -18.75 7.65 25.87
N SER A 333 -17.43 7.72 25.85
CA SER A 333 -16.70 8.98 25.85
C SER A 333 -15.68 9.03 24.72
N PHE A 334 -15.34 10.24 24.32
CA PHE A 334 -14.24 10.52 23.41
C PHE A 334 -13.58 11.85 23.78
N LYS A 335 -12.36 12.06 23.33
CA LYS A 335 -11.61 13.31 23.52
C LYS A 335 -11.41 14.00 22.17
N THR A 336 -11.77 15.28 22.10
CA THR A 336 -11.52 16.09 20.91
C THR A 336 -10.04 16.41 20.74
N LYS A 337 -9.65 16.71 19.50
CA LYS A 337 -8.29 17.16 19.17
C LYS A 337 -7.88 18.31 20.11
N SER A 338 -6.62 18.29 20.56
CA SER A 338 -6.07 19.39 21.34
C SER A 338 -6.01 20.65 20.48
N PRO A 339 -6.05 21.87 21.08
CA PRO A 339 -5.83 23.08 20.30
C PRO A 339 -4.47 23.01 19.61
N ASP A 340 -4.43 23.33 18.32
CA ASP A 340 -3.19 23.41 17.57
C ASP A 340 -2.36 24.59 18.09
N THR A 341 -1.11 24.32 18.45
CA THR A 341 -0.15 25.32 18.89
C THR A 341 1.06 25.38 17.94
N GLY A 342 1.65 26.56 17.75
CA GLY A 342 2.74 26.74 16.80
C GLY A 342 2.29 27.09 15.39
N ILE A 343 3.10 26.81 14.39
CA ILE A 343 2.84 27.14 12.98
C ILE A 343 1.78 26.18 12.43
N LYS A 344 0.57 26.68 12.20
CA LYS A 344 -0.54 25.93 11.61
C LYS A 344 -0.53 25.92 10.08
N THR A 345 -0.06 27.01 9.47
CA THR A 345 0.00 27.13 8.02
C THR A 345 0.95 26.10 7.41
N PRO A 346 0.53 25.37 6.38
CA PRO A 346 1.37 24.42 5.67
C PRO A 346 2.68 25.02 5.18
N THR A 347 3.76 24.30 5.44
CA THR A 347 5.09 24.55 4.87
C THR A 347 5.52 23.36 4.03
N LEU A 348 6.42 23.56 3.05
CA LEU A 348 6.97 22.50 2.18
C LEU A 348 5.90 21.74 1.37
N LEU A 349 4.77 22.41 1.10
CA LEU A 349 3.64 21.81 0.37
C LEU A 349 4.06 21.40 -1.04
N ASN A 350 3.80 20.15 -1.36
CA ASN A 350 4.09 19.55 -2.65
C ASN A 350 3.00 18.55 -3.06
N MET A 351 3.03 18.18 -4.33
CA MET A 351 2.10 17.23 -4.94
C MET A 351 2.86 16.10 -5.61
N THR A 352 2.34 14.87 -5.49
CA THR A 352 2.90 13.66 -6.12
C THR A 352 1.79 12.79 -6.71
N PHE A 353 2.16 11.76 -7.46
CA PHE A 353 1.23 10.76 -7.95
C PHE A 353 1.16 9.56 -6.99
N ASN A 354 -0.02 9.39 -6.35
CA ASN A 354 -0.35 8.23 -5.54
C ASN A 354 -1.78 7.80 -5.89
N GLY A 355 -1.90 6.98 -6.92
CA GLY A 355 -3.14 6.58 -7.57
C GLY A 355 -3.12 6.94 -9.05
N ASP A 356 -4.28 6.86 -9.72
CA ASP A 356 -4.43 7.19 -11.14
C ASP A 356 -4.41 8.71 -11.37
N PRO A 357 -3.43 9.28 -12.10
CA PRO A 357 -3.36 10.72 -12.37
C PRO A 357 -4.58 11.32 -13.08
N LYS A 358 -5.43 10.50 -13.67
CA LYS A 358 -6.70 10.93 -14.27
C LYS A 358 -7.73 11.34 -13.22
N THR A 359 -7.69 10.70 -12.06
CA THR A 359 -8.75 10.81 -11.06
C THR A 359 -8.24 11.09 -9.65
N SER A 360 -6.92 11.20 -9.46
CA SER A 360 -6.32 11.45 -8.14
C SER A 360 -5.05 12.28 -8.20
N ILE A 361 -4.75 12.92 -7.06
CA ILE A 361 -3.49 13.62 -6.77
C ILE A 361 -3.19 13.50 -5.28
N ALA A 362 -1.93 13.36 -4.91
CA ALA A 362 -1.49 13.27 -3.54
C ALA A 362 -0.78 14.55 -3.09
N PHE A 363 -0.94 14.89 -1.83
CA PHE A 363 -0.36 16.08 -1.19
C PHE A 363 0.46 15.68 0.03
N ASP A 364 1.53 16.42 0.27
CA ASP A 364 2.32 16.38 1.49
C ASP A 364 2.70 17.78 1.94
N TRP A 365 2.72 18.02 3.26
CA TRP A 365 3.19 19.27 3.87
C TRP A 365 3.57 19.10 5.34
N TYR A 366 4.28 20.06 5.89
CA TYR A 366 4.65 20.10 7.29
C TYR A 366 4.00 21.24 8.05
N THR A 367 3.76 21.01 9.35
CA THR A 367 3.34 22.02 10.34
C THR A 367 4.04 21.76 11.68
N ALA A 368 3.71 22.56 12.72
CA ALA A 368 4.12 22.26 14.09
C ALA A 368 3.60 20.88 14.53
N GLU A 369 4.38 20.18 15.37
CA GLU A 369 4.10 18.82 15.85
C GLU A 369 2.73 18.64 16.53
N THR A 370 2.12 19.72 17.01
CA THR A 370 0.82 19.71 17.70
C THR A 370 -0.37 19.77 16.75
N VAL A 371 -0.16 20.16 15.49
CA VAL A 371 -1.21 20.30 14.48
C VAL A 371 -1.58 18.90 13.94
N ARG A 372 -2.85 18.50 14.07
CA ARG A 372 -3.35 17.19 13.65
C ARG A 372 -4.39 17.27 12.56
N GLY A 373 -5.11 18.37 12.41
CA GLY A 373 -6.02 18.57 11.31
C GLY A 373 -5.29 18.44 9.97
N THR A 374 -5.84 17.64 9.06
CA THR A 374 -5.18 17.28 7.80
C THR A 374 -6.22 17.22 6.71
N VAL A 375 -6.37 18.33 6.00
CA VAL A 375 -7.45 18.50 5.00
C VAL A 375 -6.90 19.19 3.76
N VAL A 376 -7.33 18.73 2.60
CA VAL A 376 -7.17 19.44 1.33
C VAL A 376 -8.56 19.77 0.79
N GLN A 377 -8.79 21.00 0.43
CA GLN A 377 -9.99 21.44 -0.29
C GLN A 377 -9.65 21.65 -1.76
N VAL A 378 -10.50 21.12 -2.65
CA VAL A 378 -10.28 21.13 -4.10
C VAL A 378 -11.55 21.60 -4.79
N VAL A 379 -11.42 22.50 -5.76
CA VAL A 379 -12.51 23.02 -6.59
C VAL A 379 -12.11 23.07 -8.06
N GLU A 380 -13.04 22.76 -8.97
CA GLU A 380 -12.78 22.92 -10.40
C GLU A 380 -12.49 24.40 -10.71
N ALA A 381 -11.43 24.69 -11.42
CA ALA A 381 -11.00 26.07 -11.72
C ALA A 381 -12.10 26.87 -12.45
N ALA A 382 -12.94 26.21 -13.24
CA ALA A 382 -14.07 26.82 -13.95
C ALA A 382 -15.14 27.41 -12.98
N ASN A 383 -15.20 26.94 -11.74
CA ASN A 383 -16.15 27.41 -10.73
C ASN A 383 -15.59 28.52 -9.83
N VAL A 384 -14.34 28.96 -10.06
CA VAL A 384 -13.70 30.03 -9.28
C VAL A 384 -13.95 31.38 -9.95
N GLY A 385 -14.85 32.17 -9.39
CA GLY A 385 -15.30 33.47 -9.97
C GLY A 385 -14.61 34.71 -9.40
N GLY A 386 -13.66 34.59 -8.48
CA GLY A 386 -13.04 35.71 -7.77
C GLY A 386 -11.64 35.40 -7.24
N SER A 387 -11.10 36.27 -6.39
CA SER A 387 -9.77 36.11 -5.78
C SER A 387 -9.77 35.27 -4.52
N GLU A 388 -10.93 35.07 -3.91
CA GLU A 388 -11.07 34.24 -2.70
C GLU A 388 -11.35 32.80 -3.05
N PHE A 389 -10.85 31.88 -2.21
CA PHE A 389 -11.08 30.45 -2.39
C PHE A 389 -12.56 30.13 -2.09
N PRO A 390 -13.31 29.53 -3.04
CA PRO A 390 -14.76 29.30 -2.90
C PRO A 390 -15.05 28.07 -2.04
N GLU A 391 -14.92 28.18 -0.74
CA GLU A 391 -15.01 27.07 0.22
C GLU A 391 -16.31 26.24 0.10
N GLN A 392 -17.45 26.89 -0.16
CA GLN A 392 -18.75 26.24 -0.29
C GLN A 392 -18.91 25.37 -1.56
N LEU A 393 -18.03 25.57 -2.55
CA LEU A 393 -18.01 24.78 -3.79
C LEU A 393 -16.91 23.71 -3.78
N ALA A 394 -16.05 23.71 -2.74
CA ALA A 394 -14.90 22.84 -2.65
C ALA A 394 -15.27 21.46 -2.09
N ALA A 395 -14.77 20.39 -2.70
CA ALA A 395 -14.72 19.07 -2.11
C ALA A 395 -13.57 19.03 -1.09
N SER A 396 -13.83 18.44 0.08
CA SER A 396 -12.83 18.26 1.14
C SER A 396 -12.35 16.81 1.18
N TYR A 397 -11.03 16.65 1.30
CA TYR A 397 -10.37 15.35 1.42
C TYR A 397 -9.57 15.35 2.72
N GLU A 398 -9.88 14.41 3.59
CA GLU A 398 -9.18 14.22 4.85
C GLU A 398 -8.01 13.25 4.67
N GLY A 399 -6.99 13.42 5.50
CA GLY A 399 -5.81 12.58 5.51
C GLY A 399 -5.29 12.31 6.92
N SER A 400 -4.00 12.05 7.03
CA SER A 400 -3.37 11.74 8.31
C SER A 400 -2.15 12.63 8.58
N ALA A 401 -1.95 12.97 9.85
CA ALA A 401 -0.74 13.63 10.34
C ALA A 401 0.11 12.65 11.16
N THR A 402 1.36 12.51 10.80
CA THR A 402 2.34 11.71 11.54
C THR A 402 3.37 12.65 12.18
N VAL A 403 3.62 12.51 13.49
CA VAL A 403 4.74 13.21 14.11
C VAL A 403 6.03 12.53 13.75
N ILE A 404 6.93 13.33 13.20
CA ILE A 404 8.27 12.89 12.84
C ILE A 404 9.30 13.60 13.71
N GLU A 405 10.43 12.94 13.94
CA GLU A 405 11.61 13.49 14.59
C GLU A 405 12.76 13.49 13.59
N THR A 406 13.39 14.64 13.39
CA THR A 406 14.44 14.81 12.39
C THR A 406 15.56 15.71 12.89
N LEU A 407 16.75 15.55 12.34
CA LEU A 407 17.90 16.40 12.60
C LEU A 407 17.81 17.65 11.71
N MET A 408 17.99 18.85 12.30
CA MET A 408 17.98 20.07 11.49
C MET A 408 19.31 20.29 10.77
N THR A 409 20.42 20.11 11.47
CA THR A 409 21.77 20.43 11.00
C THR A 409 22.77 19.36 11.40
N SER A 410 23.95 19.36 10.77
CA SER A 410 25.07 18.48 11.14
C SER A 410 25.52 18.67 12.62
N GLY A 411 25.40 19.87 13.15
CA GLY A 411 25.65 20.12 14.57
C GLY A 411 24.65 19.44 15.50
N ASP A 412 23.39 19.35 15.07
CA ASP A 412 22.35 18.64 15.82
C ASP A 412 22.57 17.12 15.79
N ARG A 413 23.10 16.59 14.66
CA ARG A 413 23.50 15.17 14.55
C ARG A 413 24.53 14.81 15.62
N SER A 414 25.58 15.62 15.78
CA SER A 414 26.64 15.40 16.76
C SER A 414 26.13 15.44 18.22
N SER A 415 25.13 16.28 18.48
CA SER A 415 24.51 16.46 19.80
C SER A 415 23.26 15.61 20.02
N LYS A 416 22.82 14.83 19.01
CA LYS A 416 21.57 14.05 19.00
C LYS A 416 20.34 14.89 19.35
N LYS A 417 20.29 16.12 18.82
CA LYS A 417 19.19 17.06 19.07
C LYS A 417 18.19 17.01 17.94
N TYR A 418 17.06 16.34 18.16
CA TYR A 418 15.98 16.22 17.20
C TYR A 418 14.95 17.36 17.35
N LYS A 419 14.37 17.74 16.21
CA LYS A 419 13.19 18.61 16.14
C LYS A 419 12.01 17.83 15.61
N LYS A 420 10.80 18.16 16.11
CA LYS A 420 9.57 17.51 15.74
C LYS A 420 8.74 18.36 14.80
N PHE A 421 8.09 17.71 13.86
CA PHE A 421 7.10 18.27 12.95
C PHE A 421 5.92 17.32 12.81
N ALA A 422 4.80 17.81 12.35
CA ALA A 422 3.74 16.98 11.80
C ALA A 422 3.90 16.94 10.27
N SER A 423 4.09 15.75 9.70
CA SER A 423 4.01 15.47 8.27
C SER A 423 2.57 15.07 7.96
N HIS A 424 1.95 15.79 7.06
CA HIS A 424 0.54 15.62 6.67
C HIS A 424 0.46 15.03 5.27
N LYS A 425 -0.38 13.99 5.09
CA LYS A 425 -0.57 13.33 3.81
C LYS A 425 -2.04 13.18 3.47
N VAL A 426 -2.41 13.65 2.28
CA VAL A 426 -3.78 13.55 1.75
C VAL A 426 -3.75 13.01 0.32
N ILE A 427 -4.72 12.21 -0.05
CA ILE A 427 -4.99 11.85 -1.44
C ILE A 427 -6.39 12.36 -1.81
N ALA A 428 -6.45 13.29 -2.75
CA ALA A 428 -7.71 13.68 -3.37
C ALA A 428 -8.02 12.70 -4.52
N SER A 429 -9.14 11.99 -4.44
CA SER A 429 -9.56 10.97 -5.39
C SER A 429 -10.98 11.21 -5.91
N GLY A 430 -11.37 10.50 -6.97
CA GLY A 430 -12.68 10.70 -7.61
C GLY A 430 -12.77 12.01 -8.40
N LEU A 431 -11.62 12.58 -8.78
CA LEU A 431 -11.53 13.77 -9.61
C LEU A 431 -11.93 13.47 -11.05
N LYS A 432 -12.34 14.49 -11.79
CA LYS A 432 -12.67 14.38 -13.21
C LYS A 432 -11.41 14.41 -14.06
N PRO A 433 -11.25 13.52 -15.05
CA PRO A 433 -10.12 13.56 -15.98
C PRO A 433 -10.05 14.88 -16.77
N GLY A 434 -8.83 15.30 -17.12
CA GLY A 434 -8.57 16.47 -17.95
C GLY A 434 -9.03 17.80 -17.37
N THR A 435 -9.21 17.86 -16.06
CA THR A 435 -9.82 19.01 -15.38
C THR A 435 -8.77 19.77 -14.58
N LYS A 436 -8.74 21.11 -14.74
CA LYS A 436 -7.93 21.98 -13.91
C LYS A 436 -8.63 22.25 -12.58
N TYR A 437 -7.90 22.09 -11.50
CA TYR A 437 -8.37 22.32 -10.14
C TYR A 437 -7.55 23.41 -9.45
N ILE A 438 -8.21 24.14 -8.56
CA ILE A 438 -7.59 25.02 -7.56
C ILE A 438 -7.74 24.31 -6.21
N TYR A 439 -6.71 24.35 -5.39
CA TYR A 439 -6.71 23.70 -4.08
C TYR A 439 -6.10 24.58 -3.00
N ARG A 440 -6.40 24.25 -1.73
CA ARG A 440 -5.66 24.69 -0.55
C ARG A 440 -5.51 23.51 0.42
N ALA A 441 -4.40 23.47 1.12
CA ALA A 441 -4.11 22.47 2.15
C ALA A 441 -4.11 23.12 3.54
N GLY A 442 -4.45 22.38 4.59
CA GLY A 442 -4.44 22.95 5.93
C GLY A 442 -4.96 22.00 7.01
N ASN A 443 -5.24 22.60 8.19
CA ASN A 443 -5.78 21.86 9.34
C ASN A 443 -7.31 22.00 9.51
N GLY A 444 -7.97 22.76 8.63
CA GLY A 444 -9.42 23.04 8.70
C GLY A 444 -9.77 24.32 9.47
N ASP A 445 -8.84 24.92 10.21
CA ASP A 445 -9.06 26.19 10.92
C ASP A 445 -8.91 27.39 9.95
N ALA A 446 -9.61 28.49 10.23
CA ALA A 446 -9.60 29.68 9.36
C ALA A 446 -8.18 30.24 9.12
N ASP A 447 -7.29 30.13 10.11
CA ASP A 447 -5.91 30.61 10.10
C ASP A 447 -4.87 29.53 9.74
N GLY A 448 -5.33 28.34 9.34
CA GLY A 448 -4.49 27.17 9.09
C GLY A 448 -4.35 26.76 7.62
N TRP A 449 -4.81 27.55 6.67
CA TRP A 449 -4.76 27.23 5.24
C TRP A 449 -3.51 27.74 4.54
N SER A 450 -3.04 27.00 3.55
CA SER A 450 -2.02 27.44 2.59
C SER A 450 -2.55 28.52 1.66
N GLU A 451 -1.65 29.20 0.93
CA GLU A 451 -2.01 29.88 -0.32
C GLU A 451 -2.62 28.86 -1.29
N ALA A 452 -3.49 29.33 -2.19
CA ALA A 452 -4.08 28.46 -3.20
C ALA A 452 -3.04 28.05 -4.25
N GLY A 453 -3.02 26.77 -4.57
CA GLY A 453 -2.28 26.18 -5.68
C GLY A 453 -3.21 25.65 -6.77
N SER A 454 -2.62 25.09 -7.83
CA SER A 454 -3.40 24.45 -8.90
C SER A 454 -2.73 23.21 -9.45
N PHE A 455 -3.54 22.31 -10.01
CA PHE A 455 -3.06 21.18 -10.80
C PHE A 455 -4.08 20.83 -11.89
N THR A 456 -3.68 20.00 -12.83
CA THR A 456 -4.59 19.47 -13.86
C THR A 456 -4.45 17.95 -13.89
N THR A 457 -5.58 17.24 -13.77
CA THR A 457 -5.61 15.78 -13.91
C THR A 457 -5.30 15.38 -15.35
N ASP A 458 -4.74 14.18 -15.53
CA ASP A 458 -4.54 13.61 -16.86
C ASP A 458 -5.89 13.41 -17.58
N LYS A 459 -5.88 13.45 -18.89
CA LYS A 459 -7.09 13.32 -19.71
C LYS A 459 -7.53 11.86 -19.82
N ALA A 460 -8.82 11.67 -20.09
CA ALA A 460 -9.38 10.33 -20.28
C ALA A 460 -8.79 9.61 -21.48
N ASP A 461 -8.59 10.34 -22.57
CA ASP A 461 -7.96 9.90 -23.81
C ASP A 461 -6.45 10.26 -23.83
N ASN A 462 -5.67 9.43 -24.49
CA ASN A 462 -4.22 9.69 -24.63
C ASN A 462 -4.00 10.95 -25.46
N GLN A 463 -3.42 11.95 -24.85
CA GLN A 463 -3.14 13.23 -25.51
C GLN A 463 -1.67 13.63 -25.37
N ASP A 464 -1.30 14.62 -26.21
CA ASP A 464 0.01 15.23 -26.17
C ASP A 464 0.24 15.93 -24.83
N PHE A 465 1.42 15.76 -24.26
CA PHE A 465 1.80 16.42 -23.02
C PHE A 465 3.30 16.69 -22.96
N HIS A 466 3.70 17.60 -22.06
CA HIS A 466 5.08 17.87 -21.71
C HIS A 466 5.33 17.54 -20.25
N PHE A 467 6.53 17.09 -19.96
CA PHE A 467 7.06 17.02 -18.60
C PHE A 467 8.50 17.51 -18.56
N LEU A 468 8.93 17.93 -17.39
CA LEU A 468 10.31 18.32 -17.14
C LEU A 468 11.08 17.14 -16.55
N TYR A 469 12.31 16.95 -16.98
CA TYR A 469 13.26 16.07 -16.32
C TYR A 469 14.43 16.93 -15.78
N VAL A 470 14.74 16.73 -14.50
CA VAL A 470 15.88 17.31 -13.80
C VAL A 470 16.48 16.28 -12.84
N THR A 471 17.76 16.44 -12.51
CA THR A 471 18.49 15.55 -11.62
C THR A 471 19.48 16.34 -10.78
N ASP A 472 19.94 15.73 -9.66
CA ASP A 472 21.07 16.22 -8.87
C ASP A 472 20.92 17.72 -8.50
N THR A 473 19.79 18.03 -7.84
CA THR A 473 19.49 19.41 -7.38
C THR A 473 20.18 19.74 -6.07
N GLN A 474 20.94 18.79 -5.53
CA GLN A 474 21.56 18.83 -4.22
C GLN A 474 22.47 20.04 -3.97
N GLY A 475 22.49 20.44 -2.72
CA GLY A 475 23.32 21.50 -2.22
C GLY A 475 23.36 21.49 -0.70
N SER A 476 24.45 22.05 -0.14
CA SER A 476 24.69 22.14 1.31
C SER A 476 24.37 23.51 1.91
N SER A 477 23.91 24.45 1.09
CA SER A 477 23.60 25.82 1.50
C SER A 477 22.36 26.36 0.79
N LYS A 478 21.70 27.33 1.42
CA LYS A 478 20.54 27.99 0.81
C LYS A 478 20.85 28.56 -0.58
N SER A 479 22.03 29.11 -0.79
CA SER A 479 22.44 29.71 -2.08
C SER A 479 22.50 28.67 -3.21
N ASN A 480 22.78 27.41 -2.91
CA ASN A 480 22.70 26.32 -3.89
C ASN A 480 21.24 26.09 -4.32
N PHE A 481 20.31 26.13 -3.38
CA PHE A 481 18.88 25.98 -3.68
C PHE A 481 18.27 27.21 -4.34
N ASP A 482 18.83 28.40 -4.14
CA ASP A 482 18.49 29.62 -4.93
C ASP A 482 18.89 29.40 -6.41
N LEU A 483 19.99 28.68 -6.70
CA LEU A 483 20.38 28.32 -8.07
C LEU A 483 19.45 27.26 -8.66
N TRP A 484 19.03 26.29 -7.84
CA TRP A 484 18.02 25.32 -8.21
C TRP A 484 16.70 26.00 -8.59
N GLN A 485 16.19 26.94 -7.79
CA GLN A 485 15.00 27.71 -8.09
C GLN A 485 15.11 28.47 -9.42
N ASP A 486 16.25 29.14 -9.69
CA ASP A 486 16.48 29.82 -10.95
C ASP A 486 16.37 28.87 -12.16
N THR A 487 16.94 27.66 -12.04
CA THR A 487 16.83 26.62 -13.08
C THR A 487 15.39 26.19 -13.26
N PHE A 488 14.70 25.87 -12.17
CA PHE A 488 13.33 25.35 -12.20
C PHE A 488 12.33 26.39 -12.73
N LYS A 489 12.46 27.66 -12.32
CA LYS A 489 11.65 28.75 -12.84
C LYS A 489 11.80 28.89 -14.35
N LYS A 490 13.06 28.89 -14.86
CA LYS A 490 13.34 28.95 -16.29
C LYS A 490 12.78 27.75 -17.04
N ALA A 491 12.82 26.56 -16.43
CA ALA A 491 12.28 25.35 -17.00
C ALA A 491 10.75 25.46 -17.16
N ILE A 492 10.04 25.89 -16.13
CA ILE A 492 8.57 26.06 -16.17
C ILE A 492 8.17 27.15 -17.18
N GLU A 493 8.90 28.28 -17.21
CA GLU A 493 8.63 29.38 -18.16
C GLU A 493 8.88 28.95 -19.62
N LYS A 494 9.82 28.02 -19.84
CA LYS A 494 10.18 27.55 -21.18
C LYS A 494 9.25 26.46 -21.70
N THR A 495 8.86 25.53 -20.85
CA THR A 495 8.07 24.36 -21.23
C THR A 495 6.59 24.70 -21.27
N VAL A 496 5.93 24.37 -22.36
CA VAL A 496 4.50 24.63 -22.50
C VAL A 496 3.70 23.71 -21.58
N ASP A 497 3.06 24.26 -20.54
CA ASP A 497 2.15 23.54 -19.64
C ASP A 497 2.71 22.20 -19.11
N PRO A 498 3.87 22.22 -18.43
CA PRO A 498 4.48 20.98 -17.94
C PRO A 498 3.56 20.31 -16.93
N LYS A 499 3.26 19.02 -17.16
CA LYS A 499 2.29 18.28 -16.35
C LYS A 499 2.89 17.81 -15.04
N PHE A 500 4.17 17.53 -15.01
CA PHE A 500 4.92 17.15 -13.82
C PHE A 500 6.43 17.34 -14.02
N VAL A 501 7.15 17.19 -12.93
CA VAL A 501 8.62 17.20 -12.92
C VAL A 501 9.11 15.83 -12.48
N LEU A 502 9.91 15.19 -13.33
CA LEU A 502 10.64 13.98 -13.03
C LEU A 502 11.96 14.37 -12.35
N LEU A 503 12.18 13.88 -11.12
CA LEU A 503 13.35 14.14 -10.30
C LEU A 503 14.12 12.84 -10.05
N THR A 504 15.32 12.71 -10.61
CA THR A 504 16.04 11.42 -10.54
C THR A 504 17.06 11.33 -9.41
N GLY A 505 16.69 11.80 -8.22
CA GLY A 505 17.45 11.61 -6.98
C GLY A 505 18.50 12.68 -6.72
N ASP A 506 19.18 12.56 -5.58
CA ASP A 506 20.12 13.52 -5.02
C ASP A 506 19.50 14.92 -4.95
N LEU A 507 18.36 15.00 -4.25
CA LEU A 507 17.57 16.22 -4.10
C LEU A 507 18.21 17.17 -3.10
N THR A 508 18.85 16.61 -2.07
CA THR A 508 19.60 17.31 -1.03
C THR A 508 21.00 16.72 -0.92
N ASP A 509 21.94 17.46 -0.32
CA ASP A 509 23.34 17.00 -0.15
C ASP A 509 23.52 16.00 1.02
N ASP A 510 22.52 15.98 1.91
CA ASP A 510 22.47 15.10 3.08
C ASP A 510 20.99 14.94 3.46
N GLY A 511 20.41 13.81 3.06
CA GLY A 511 18.99 13.49 3.22
C GLY A 511 18.53 13.41 4.67
N ASP A 512 19.45 13.29 5.62
CA ASP A 512 19.20 13.24 7.05
C ASP A 512 18.89 14.63 7.66
N LEU A 513 19.32 15.70 6.95
CA LEU A 513 19.24 17.06 7.48
C LEU A 513 18.02 17.80 6.95
N GLU A 514 17.03 17.96 7.81
CA GLU A 514 15.77 18.63 7.51
C GLU A 514 15.96 20.05 6.97
N GLN A 515 17.00 20.77 7.38
CA GLN A 515 17.28 22.11 6.88
C GLN A 515 17.50 22.14 5.37
N LEU A 516 18.07 21.08 4.79
CA LEU A 516 18.30 20.99 3.35
C LEU A 516 16.97 20.77 2.61
N TRP A 517 16.09 19.93 3.16
CA TRP A 517 14.74 19.73 2.64
C TRP A 517 13.89 21.00 2.72
N GLN A 518 14.04 21.77 3.81
CA GLN A 518 13.38 23.08 3.94
C GLN A 518 13.85 24.08 2.88
N TRP A 519 15.09 24.00 2.43
CA TRP A 519 15.55 24.82 1.32
C TRP A 519 15.14 24.23 -0.04
N PHE A 520 15.24 22.91 -0.22
CA PHE A 520 14.86 22.27 -1.47
C PHE A 520 13.40 22.52 -1.84
N LEU A 521 12.47 22.30 -0.92
CA LEU A 521 11.03 22.48 -1.12
C LEU A 521 10.57 23.93 -0.88
N GLY A 522 11.16 24.62 0.09
CA GLY A 522 10.68 25.92 0.53
C GLY A 522 11.12 27.08 -0.32
N VAL A 523 12.29 26.98 -0.99
CA VAL A 523 12.76 28.07 -1.88
C VAL A 523 11.89 28.16 -3.14
N PRO A 524 11.62 27.10 -3.91
CA PRO A 524 10.73 27.15 -5.07
C PRO A 524 9.25 26.85 -4.74
N LYS A 525 8.76 27.18 -3.55
CA LYS A 525 7.41 26.82 -3.07
C LYS A 525 6.26 27.24 -3.99
N LYS A 526 6.41 28.35 -4.72
CA LYS A 526 5.37 28.83 -5.64
C LYS A 526 5.25 27.95 -6.86
N GLU A 527 6.37 27.50 -7.38
CA GLU A 527 6.44 26.60 -8.50
C GLU A 527 5.88 25.23 -8.09
N PHE A 528 6.27 24.75 -6.91
CA PHE A 528 5.85 23.45 -6.37
C PHE A 528 4.36 23.37 -6.04
N ALA A 529 3.74 24.49 -5.72
CA ALA A 529 2.30 24.55 -5.51
C ALA A 529 1.47 24.35 -6.81
N ASN A 530 2.11 24.32 -7.99
CA ASN A 530 1.41 24.31 -9.27
C ASN A 530 1.85 23.20 -10.24
N VAL A 531 2.86 22.41 -9.89
CA VAL A 531 3.36 21.32 -10.74
C VAL A 531 3.64 20.08 -9.87
N PRO A 532 3.01 18.93 -10.14
CA PRO A 532 3.29 17.68 -9.41
C PRO A 532 4.70 17.16 -9.63
N PHE A 533 5.19 16.36 -8.66
CA PHE A 533 6.48 15.69 -8.72
C PHE A 533 6.36 14.19 -8.94
N ALA A 534 7.36 13.66 -9.64
CA ALA A 534 7.67 12.26 -9.69
C ALA A 534 9.13 12.03 -9.22
N PRO A 535 9.40 12.11 -7.89
CA PRO A 535 10.74 11.99 -7.34
C PRO A 535 11.17 10.52 -7.22
N ILE A 536 12.47 10.26 -7.40
CA ILE A 536 13.10 9.01 -6.98
C ILE A 536 14.20 9.29 -5.95
N ILE A 537 14.59 8.24 -5.24
CA ILE A 537 15.61 8.32 -4.20
C ILE A 537 17.01 8.22 -4.81
N GLY A 538 17.94 9.10 -4.41
CA GLY A 538 19.36 9.06 -4.71
C GLY A 538 20.18 8.53 -3.54
N ASN A 539 21.52 8.47 -3.68
CA ASN A 539 22.37 8.00 -2.57
C ASN A 539 22.44 9.02 -1.43
N HIS A 540 22.37 10.30 -1.73
CA HIS A 540 22.37 11.34 -0.69
C HIS A 540 21.10 11.33 0.17
N GLU A 541 19.98 10.77 -0.29
CA GLU A 541 18.78 10.60 0.51
C GLU A 541 18.87 9.45 1.53
N ILE A 542 19.80 8.51 1.36
CA ILE A 542 19.97 7.35 2.23
C ILE A 542 21.31 7.32 2.99
N GLU A 543 22.21 8.25 2.75
CA GLU A 543 23.41 8.45 3.56
C GLU A 543 23.01 8.75 5.02
N ASP A 544 23.69 8.12 5.98
CA ASP A 544 23.47 8.29 7.41
C ASP A 544 22.07 7.88 7.95
N TYR A 545 21.46 6.90 7.28
CA TYR A 545 20.22 6.26 7.78
C TYR A 545 20.17 6.20 9.33
N PRO A 546 19.07 6.71 10.04
CA PRO A 546 17.73 6.17 9.84
C PRO A 546 16.57 7.19 9.63
N ASN A 547 16.79 8.43 9.31
CA ASN A 547 15.74 9.45 9.46
C ASN A 547 14.65 9.45 8.37
N ASN A 548 14.80 8.73 7.28
CA ASN A 548 13.75 8.54 6.25
C ASN A 548 13.06 9.82 5.76
N ASN A 549 13.76 10.98 5.75
CA ASN A 549 13.14 12.26 5.38
C ASN A 549 12.52 12.24 3.98
N PHE A 550 13.11 11.52 3.02
CA PHE A 550 12.50 11.35 1.70
C PHE A 550 11.05 10.82 1.80
N TYR A 551 10.84 9.76 2.61
CA TYR A 551 9.51 9.17 2.78
C TYR A 551 8.55 10.07 3.57
N ASN A 552 9.08 10.97 4.38
CA ASN A 552 8.27 11.92 5.14
C ASN A 552 7.79 13.09 4.28
N HIS A 553 8.61 13.52 3.30
CA HIS A 553 8.33 14.67 2.44
C HIS A 553 7.47 14.36 1.21
N PHE A 554 7.30 13.09 0.85
CA PHE A 554 6.54 12.72 -0.34
C PHE A 554 5.43 11.72 -0.03
N ASN A 555 4.25 11.95 -0.59
CA ASN A 555 3.13 11.03 -0.50
C ASN A 555 3.10 10.10 -1.73
N LEU A 556 3.91 9.05 -1.67
CA LEU A 556 4.10 8.09 -2.75
C LEU A 556 3.40 6.76 -2.46
N PRO A 557 3.10 5.95 -3.50
CA PRO A 557 2.52 4.62 -3.32
C PRO A 557 3.37 3.73 -2.41
N LYS A 558 2.73 3.03 -1.50
CA LYS A 558 3.30 1.99 -0.62
C LYS A 558 2.65 0.65 -0.96
N ASP A 559 3.22 -0.42 -0.44
CA ASP A 559 2.70 -1.79 -0.63
C ASP A 559 2.64 -2.23 -2.11
N VAL A 560 3.59 -1.76 -2.90
CA VAL A 560 3.71 -2.15 -4.32
C VAL A 560 4.33 -3.53 -4.52
N GLY A 561 4.67 -4.22 -3.43
CA GLY A 561 5.20 -5.58 -3.43
C GLY A 561 6.73 -5.68 -3.53
N THR A 562 7.44 -4.57 -3.40
CA THR A 562 8.91 -4.51 -3.43
C THR A 562 9.56 -4.57 -2.05
N GLY A 563 8.75 -4.64 -0.98
CA GLY A 563 9.24 -4.81 0.39
C GLY A 563 9.96 -3.58 0.93
N ALA A 564 11.24 -3.66 1.24
CA ALA A 564 12.02 -2.54 1.81
C ALA A 564 12.07 -1.30 0.90
N HIS A 565 11.73 -1.44 -0.38
CA HIS A 565 11.70 -0.31 -1.32
C HIS A 565 10.31 0.32 -1.49
N ASP A 566 9.31 -0.13 -0.74
CA ASP A 566 7.97 0.46 -0.76
C ASP A 566 8.04 1.95 -0.37
N GLY A 567 7.40 2.79 -1.21
CA GLY A 567 7.47 4.25 -1.08
C GLY A 567 8.62 4.93 -1.86
N SER A 568 9.59 4.17 -2.38
CA SER A 568 10.62 4.66 -3.31
C SER A 568 10.56 4.00 -4.69
N VAL A 569 9.81 2.88 -4.80
CA VAL A 569 9.52 2.19 -6.06
C VAL A 569 8.03 2.34 -6.34
N TYR A 570 7.68 2.90 -7.49
CA TYR A 570 6.29 3.12 -7.88
C TYR A 570 6.15 3.34 -9.39
N ALA A 571 4.94 3.23 -9.91
CA ALA A 571 4.62 3.55 -11.30
C ALA A 571 3.36 4.39 -11.39
N PHE A 572 3.26 5.15 -12.46
CA PHE A 572 2.05 5.86 -12.86
C PHE A 572 1.97 5.91 -14.40
N GLU A 573 0.76 6.05 -14.89
CA GLU A 573 0.51 6.28 -16.31
C GLU A 573 0.11 7.73 -16.52
N TYR A 574 0.64 8.39 -17.55
CA TYR A 574 0.25 9.72 -17.96
C TYR A 574 0.20 9.82 -19.49
N GLY A 575 -0.89 10.31 -20.04
CA GLY A 575 -1.12 10.26 -21.48
C GLY A 575 -0.97 8.84 -22.03
N ASP A 576 -0.17 8.65 -23.09
CA ASP A 576 0.16 7.34 -23.68
C ASP A 576 1.50 6.78 -23.18
N ALA A 577 1.86 7.05 -21.91
CA ALA A 577 3.14 6.64 -21.34
C ALA A 577 2.99 5.97 -19.97
N LEU A 578 3.80 4.93 -19.72
CA LEU A 578 4.05 4.31 -18.42
C LEU A 578 5.40 4.82 -17.89
N PHE A 579 5.41 5.33 -16.67
CA PHE A 579 6.59 5.72 -15.93
C PHE A 579 6.83 4.75 -14.78
N MET A 580 8.00 4.12 -14.75
CA MET A 580 8.43 3.20 -13.70
C MET A 580 9.61 3.82 -12.94
N GLN A 581 9.38 4.13 -11.68
CA GLN A 581 10.37 4.70 -10.78
C GLN A 581 11.01 3.56 -9.98
N ILE A 582 12.31 3.34 -10.12
CA ILE A 582 13.01 2.26 -9.43
C ILE A 582 14.06 2.81 -8.45
N ASN A 583 14.27 2.08 -7.38
CA ASN A 583 15.30 2.37 -6.41
C ASN A 583 16.61 1.68 -6.82
N SER A 584 17.60 2.49 -7.19
CA SER A 584 18.95 2.02 -7.52
C SER A 584 19.91 2.01 -6.32
N GLN A 585 19.41 2.32 -5.12
CA GLN A 585 20.15 2.27 -3.87
C GLN A 585 19.87 0.94 -3.18
N TYR A 586 20.85 0.06 -3.10
CA TYR A 586 20.75 -1.20 -2.37
C TYR A 586 21.30 -0.99 -0.96
N GLU A 587 20.62 -1.58 0.05
CA GLU A 587 20.99 -1.48 1.44
C GLU A 587 22.50 -1.72 1.63
N GLY A 588 23.17 -0.67 2.13
CA GLY A 588 24.56 -0.64 2.47
C GLY A 588 25.39 -1.31 1.40
N GLU A 589 25.81 -0.60 0.38
CA GLU A 589 26.72 -0.99 -0.71
C GLU A 589 27.57 -2.24 -0.41
N VAL A 590 26.90 -3.39 -0.27
CA VAL A 590 27.59 -4.66 0.02
C VAL A 590 28.28 -5.09 -1.25
N LYS A 591 29.55 -4.79 -1.35
CA LYS A 591 30.39 -5.29 -2.44
C LYS A 591 30.80 -6.76 -2.18
N PRO A 592 30.80 -7.62 -3.20
CA PRO A 592 30.32 -7.39 -4.56
C PRO A 592 28.81 -7.36 -4.64
N TYR A 593 28.26 -6.53 -5.54
CA TYR A 593 26.84 -6.43 -5.81
C TYR A 593 26.28 -7.80 -6.17
N LYS A 594 25.14 -8.16 -5.56
CA LYS A 594 24.48 -9.44 -5.77
C LYS A 594 23.03 -9.20 -6.12
N ALA A 595 22.49 -10.05 -6.99
CA ALA A 595 21.05 -10.12 -7.20
C ALA A 595 20.38 -10.71 -5.96
N ASP A 596 20.05 -9.85 -5.01
CA ASP A 596 19.31 -10.23 -3.81
C ASP A 596 17.79 -10.28 -4.09
N ILE A 597 17.03 -10.64 -3.06
CA ILE A 597 15.59 -10.78 -3.18
C ILE A 597 14.89 -9.43 -3.46
N GLN A 598 15.42 -8.33 -2.96
CA GLN A 598 14.81 -7.00 -3.15
C GLN A 598 15.02 -6.51 -4.59
N PHE A 599 16.22 -6.69 -5.13
CA PHE A 599 16.50 -6.43 -6.54
C PHE A 599 15.59 -7.26 -7.45
N THR A 600 15.51 -8.57 -7.19
CA THR A 600 14.67 -9.50 -7.97
C THR A 600 13.20 -9.09 -7.93
N LYS A 601 12.68 -8.65 -6.78
CA LYS A 601 11.31 -8.14 -6.65
C LYS A 601 11.06 -6.90 -7.51
N GLN A 602 12.02 -5.97 -7.62
CA GLN A 602 11.87 -4.82 -8.51
C GLN A 602 11.80 -5.25 -9.99
N LEU A 603 12.63 -6.23 -10.40
CA LEU A 603 12.57 -6.76 -11.78
C LEU A 603 11.21 -7.42 -12.09
N GLU A 604 10.70 -8.23 -11.17
CA GLU A 604 9.37 -8.85 -11.28
C GLU A 604 8.26 -7.80 -11.28
N TRP A 605 8.39 -6.80 -10.43
CA TRP A 605 7.43 -5.69 -10.36
C TRP A 605 7.39 -4.92 -11.69
N MET A 606 8.53 -4.59 -12.31
CA MET A 606 8.57 -3.93 -13.62
C MET A 606 7.87 -4.77 -14.70
N ARG A 607 8.13 -6.09 -14.74
CA ARG A 607 7.44 -7.00 -15.66
C ARG A 607 5.93 -6.95 -15.46
N ASN A 608 5.48 -6.93 -14.20
CA ASN A 608 4.07 -6.82 -13.87
C ASN A 608 3.47 -5.47 -14.27
N GLN A 609 4.21 -4.35 -14.13
CA GLN A 609 3.73 -3.04 -14.61
C GLN A 609 3.57 -3.03 -16.13
N VAL A 610 4.58 -3.48 -16.86
CA VAL A 610 4.51 -3.57 -18.33
C VAL A 610 3.44 -4.56 -18.78
N ALA A 611 3.25 -5.67 -18.07
CA ALA A 611 2.15 -6.59 -18.34
C ALA A 611 0.78 -5.95 -18.11
N LYS A 612 0.64 -4.99 -17.23
CA LYS A 612 -0.63 -4.31 -16.92
C LYS A 612 -0.91 -3.07 -17.77
N THR A 613 0.07 -2.49 -18.46
CA THR A 613 -0.10 -1.26 -19.25
C THR A 613 -0.54 -1.51 -20.68
N ASP A 614 -1.32 -0.63 -21.27
CA ASP A 614 -1.55 -0.55 -22.71
C ASP A 614 -0.88 0.67 -23.36
N LYS A 615 -0.04 1.34 -22.61
CA LYS A 615 0.67 2.54 -23.04
C LYS A 615 1.76 2.21 -24.04
N LYS A 616 1.87 3.07 -25.07
CA LYS A 616 2.88 2.95 -26.11
C LYS A 616 4.29 3.16 -25.57
N TRP A 617 4.49 4.25 -24.81
CA TRP A 617 5.78 4.68 -24.31
C TRP A 617 6.07 4.08 -22.95
N LYS A 618 7.30 3.62 -22.73
CA LYS A 618 7.75 3.03 -21.46
C LYS A 618 9.02 3.69 -21.00
N PHE A 619 8.98 4.30 -19.84
CA PHE A 619 10.07 5.00 -19.22
C PHE A 619 10.47 4.35 -17.90
N VAL A 620 11.77 4.38 -17.63
CA VAL A 620 12.33 4.04 -16.33
C VAL A 620 13.10 5.24 -15.81
N SER A 621 12.99 5.51 -14.52
CA SER A 621 13.83 6.48 -13.83
C SER A 621 14.61 5.77 -12.74
N MET A 622 15.91 6.00 -12.69
CA MET A 622 16.83 5.49 -11.68
C MET A 622 17.93 6.51 -11.42
N HIS A 623 18.45 6.57 -10.20
CA HIS A 623 19.49 7.54 -9.90
C HIS A 623 20.86 7.10 -10.45
N LYS A 624 21.37 5.98 -9.97
CA LYS A 624 22.69 5.44 -10.41
C LYS A 624 22.54 4.70 -11.74
N GLY A 625 23.15 5.22 -12.79
CA GLY A 625 23.03 4.70 -14.16
C GLY A 625 23.92 3.49 -14.47
N ALA A 626 23.60 2.81 -15.55
CA ALA A 626 24.40 1.70 -16.10
C ALA A 626 25.45 2.17 -17.14
N TYR A 627 25.30 3.40 -17.64
CA TYR A 627 26.16 3.99 -18.65
C TYR A 627 26.55 5.41 -18.24
N SER A 628 27.80 5.54 -17.84
CA SER A 628 28.40 6.83 -17.51
C SER A 628 29.89 6.82 -17.74
N SER A 629 30.48 7.99 -17.97
CA SER A 629 31.92 8.22 -18.05
C SER A 629 32.41 9.10 -16.88
N GLY A 630 31.62 9.30 -15.85
CA GLY A 630 32.03 10.00 -14.64
C GLY A 630 32.95 9.16 -13.76
N ASP A 631 33.62 9.81 -12.81
CA ASP A 631 34.50 9.16 -11.87
C ASP A 631 33.77 8.14 -10.97
N ASN A 632 32.50 8.42 -10.60
CA ASN A 632 31.69 7.49 -9.80
C ASN A 632 31.45 6.17 -10.55
N ALA A 633 31.15 6.20 -11.85
CA ALA A 633 30.99 4.98 -12.64
C ALA A 633 32.25 4.13 -12.68
N SER A 634 33.43 4.75 -12.70
CA SER A 634 34.73 4.06 -12.64
C SER A 634 35.01 3.52 -11.24
N ALA A 635 34.74 4.29 -10.20
CA ALA A 635 34.89 3.89 -8.80
C ALA A 635 33.93 2.75 -8.40
N GLU A 636 32.76 2.68 -9.04
CA GLU A 636 31.70 1.70 -8.80
C GLU A 636 31.53 0.74 -10.00
N SER A 637 32.66 0.35 -10.65
CA SER A 637 32.63 -0.50 -11.85
C SER A 637 31.89 -1.82 -11.67
N ASP A 638 31.97 -2.42 -10.48
CA ASP A 638 31.24 -3.64 -10.11
C ASP A 638 29.72 -3.43 -10.10
N ARG A 639 29.22 -2.24 -9.71
CA ARG A 639 27.81 -1.87 -9.82
C ARG A 639 27.39 -1.72 -11.29
N VAL A 640 28.20 -1.03 -12.08
CA VAL A 640 27.94 -0.86 -13.52
C VAL A 640 27.86 -2.21 -14.22
N GLU A 641 28.80 -3.13 -13.96
CA GLU A 641 28.80 -4.50 -14.48
C GLU A 641 27.55 -5.27 -14.03
N PHE A 642 27.17 -5.13 -12.77
CA PHE A 642 25.99 -5.77 -12.24
C PHE A 642 24.71 -5.29 -12.96
N TYR A 643 24.54 -3.97 -13.17
CA TYR A 643 23.39 -3.44 -13.88
C TYR A 643 23.37 -3.89 -15.35
N ARG A 644 24.51 -3.83 -16.04
CA ARG A 644 24.60 -4.30 -17.43
C ARG A 644 24.27 -5.79 -17.57
N LYS A 645 24.56 -6.57 -16.54
CA LYS A 645 24.29 -8.01 -16.53
C LYS A 645 22.84 -8.37 -16.18
N TYR A 646 22.22 -7.67 -15.24
CA TYR A 646 20.94 -8.11 -14.67
C TYR A 646 19.79 -7.15 -14.93
N LEU A 647 20.03 -5.84 -15.02
CA LEU A 647 18.99 -4.83 -15.17
C LEU A 647 18.74 -4.51 -16.64
N ILE A 648 19.80 -4.25 -17.41
CA ILE A 648 19.68 -3.89 -18.84
C ILE A 648 18.93 -4.94 -19.66
N PRO A 649 19.16 -6.27 -19.50
CA PRO A 649 18.38 -7.28 -20.21
C PRO A 649 16.89 -7.21 -19.92
N VAL A 650 16.49 -6.76 -18.74
CA VAL A 650 15.06 -6.57 -18.39
C VAL A 650 14.49 -5.34 -19.12
N PHE A 651 15.24 -4.25 -19.20
CA PHE A 651 14.79 -3.07 -19.97
C PHE A 651 14.60 -3.42 -21.45
N ASP A 652 15.52 -4.19 -22.03
CA ASP A 652 15.42 -4.69 -23.39
C ASP A 652 14.21 -5.63 -23.57
N GLU A 653 14.01 -6.56 -22.64
CA GLU A 653 12.85 -7.47 -22.59
C GLU A 653 11.52 -6.71 -22.58
N LEU A 654 11.45 -5.65 -21.78
CA LEU A 654 10.24 -4.87 -21.57
C LEU A 654 10.01 -3.81 -22.65
N GLY A 655 10.99 -3.60 -23.51
CA GLY A 655 10.95 -2.60 -24.56
C GLY A 655 10.87 -1.17 -24.02
N VAL A 656 11.70 -0.87 -23.01
CA VAL A 656 11.84 0.48 -22.46
C VAL A 656 12.34 1.41 -23.57
N ASP A 657 11.70 2.56 -23.72
CA ASP A 657 12.08 3.54 -24.74
C ASP A 657 13.22 4.43 -24.29
N MET A 658 13.17 4.86 -23.03
CA MET A 658 14.15 5.75 -22.45
C MET A 658 14.31 5.54 -20.94
N VAL A 659 15.56 5.65 -20.47
CA VAL A 659 15.93 5.65 -19.04
C VAL A 659 16.48 7.02 -18.68
N PHE A 660 15.95 7.59 -17.59
CA PHE A 660 16.43 8.85 -17.01
C PHE A 660 17.33 8.56 -15.81
N GLU A 661 18.55 9.10 -15.80
CA GLU A 661 19.61 8.78 -14.85
C GLU A 661 20.15 10.06 -14.19
N GLY A 662 20.87 9.93 -13.07
CA GLY A 662 21.56 11.01 -12.37
C GLY A 662 22.96 10.56 -11.90
N HIS A 663 23.40 11.07 -10.71
CA HIS A 663 24.56 10.64 -9.94
C HIS A 663 25.91 11.22 -10.38
N ASP A 664 26.25 11.15 -11.67
CA ASP A 664 27.60 11.56 -12.14
C ASP A 664 27.70 13.05 -12.56
N HIS A 665 26.63 13.83 -12.37
CA HIS A 665 26.60 15.29 -12.57
C HIS A 665 27.24 15.77 -13.87
N MET A 666 27.10 15.01 -14.94
CA MET A 666 27.59 15.33 -16.29
C MET A 666 26.47 15.09 -17.32
N TYR A 667 26.66 15.53 -18.54
CA TYR A 667 25.69 15.25 -19.59
C TYR A 667 26.10 14.03 -20.41
N MET A 668 25.24 13.03 -20.44
CA MET A 668 25.41 11.85 -21.30
C MET A 668 24.09 11.48 -21.96
N ARG A 669 24.12 11.30 -23.27
CA ARG A 669 23.06 10.60 -24.02
C ARG A 669 23.68 9.42 -24.77
N SER A 670 23.13 8.25 -24.55
CA SER A 670 23.58 7.05 -25.27
C SER A 670 23.08 7.04 -26.73
N PHE A 671 23.71 6.22 -27.55
CA PHE A 671 23.05 5.66 -28.73
C PHE A 671 21.82 4.84 -28.30
N GLN A 672 21.03 4.37 -29.27
CA GLN A 672 20.07 3.30 -29.00
C GLN A 672 20.84 2.05 -28.56
N MET A 673 20.64 1.58 -27.32
CA MET A 673 21.33 0.43 -26.76
C MET A 673 20.43 -0.80 -26.78
N LEU A 674 20.96 -1.94 -27.22
CA LEU A 674 20.27 -3.23 -27.18
C LEU A 674 21.30 -4.33 -26.85
N ASN A 675 21.04 -5.13 -25.83
CA ASN A 675 21.97 -6.17 -25.35
C ASN A 675 23.38 -5.62 -25.04
N ASN A 676 23.45 -4.44 -24.43
CA ASN A 676 24.69 -3.69 -24.18
C ASN A 676 25.49 -3.31 -25.45
N VAL A 677 24.90 -3.31 -26.62
CA VAL A 677 25.53 -2.93 -27.89
C VAL A 677 24.87 -1.67 -28.44
N PRO A 678 25.63 -0.64 -28.82
CA PRO A 678 25.11 0.56 -29.44
C PRO A 678 24.66 0.33 -30.89
N ILE A 679 23.43 0.75 -31.20
CA ILE A 679 22.91 0.81 -32.56
C ILE A 679 23.21 2.21 -33.12
N LYS A 680 24.31 2.34 -33.85
CA LYS A 680 24.77 3.63 -34.37
C LYS A 680 24.08 4.03 -35.68
N ASN A 681 23.68 3.03 -36.46
CA ASN A 681 22.98 3.28 -37.74
C ASN A 681 21.47 3.16 -37.52
N VAL A 682 20.82 4.28 -37.28
CA VAL A 682 19.37 4.37 -37.12
C VAL A 682 18.71 4.92 -38.37
N ILE A 683 17.46 4.49 -38.63
CA ILE A 683 16.65 5.05 -39.73
C ILE A 683 15.91 6.27 -39.19
N THR A 684 15.91 7.35 -39.94
CA THR A 684 15.19 8.58 -39.59
C THR A 684 14.17 8.96 -40.64
N ASP A 685 13.11 9.67 -40.25
CA ASP A 685 12.21 10.35 -41.15
C ASP A 685 12.78 11.69 -41.66
N GLU A 686 12.02 12.42 -42.50
CA GLU A 686 12.42 13.71 -43.06
C GLU A 686 12.55 14.80 -41.98
N GLN A 687 11.92 14.62 -40.83
CA GLN A 687 12.00 15.53 -39.67
C GLN A 687 13.16 15.17 -38.73
N GLY A 688 13.92 14.10 -39.02
CA GLY A 688 15.04 13.63 -38.21
C GLY A 688 14.62 12.77 -37.01
N ASN A 689 13.36 12.36 -36.90
CA ASN A 689 12.92 11.44 -35.86
C ASN A 689 13.46 10.02 -36.16
N VAL A 690 14.03 9.35 -35.16
CA VAL A 690 14.46 7.97 -35.27
C VAL A 690 13.23 7.05 -35.36
N LEU A 691 13.11 6.31 -36.41
CA LEU A 691 11.93 5.48 -36.71
C LEU A 691 12.03 4.09 -36.04
N ASN A 692 11.06 3.78 -35.21
CA ASN A 692 10.83 2.44 -34.61
C ASN A 692 12.12 1.79 -34.09
N PRO A 693 12.95 2.49 -33.28
CA PRO A 693 14.19 1.91 -32.81
C PRO A 693 13.91 0.71 -31.89
N LYS A 694 14.80 -0.28 -31.95
CA LYS A 694 14.68 -1.49 -31.11
C LYS A 694 15.32 -1.34 -29.74
N GLY A 695 16.24 -0.41 -29.60
CA GLY A 695 16.99 -0.20 -28.36
C GLY A 695 16.35 0.82 -27.41
N THR A 696 17.02 1.03 -26.30
CA THR A 696 16.71 2.00 -25.25
C THR A 696 17.70 3.15 -25.29
N VAL A 697 17.25 4.39 -25.08
CA VAL A 697 18.11 5.56 -24.89
C VAL A 697 18.29 5.82 -23.39
N TYR A 698 19.51 6.02 -22.96
CA TYR A 698 19.86 6.41 -21.59
C TYR A 698 20.29 7.88 -21.59
N LEU A 699 19.69 8.66 -20.69
CA LEU A 699 19.91 10.10 -20.59
C LEU A 699 20.25 10.48 -19.16
N MET A 700 21.43 11.03 -18.97
CA MET A 700 21.90 11.72 -17.77
C MET A 700 21.88 13.22 -18.02
N GLY A 701 21.05 13.97 -17.31
CA GLY A 701 20.68 15.35 -17.64
C GLY A 701 21.66 16.42 -17.18
N ASN A 702 22.74 16.08 -16.49
CA ASN A 702 23.61 16.96 -15.70
C ASN A 702 22.88 17.61 -14.51
N SER A 703 23.62 18.17 -13.55
CA SER A 703 23.04 18.82 -12.37
C SER A 703 22.17 20.02 -12.72
N ALA A 704 21.03 20.13 -12.05
CA ALA A 704 20.16 21.30 -12.13
C ALA A 704 20.57 22.43 -11.15
N ALA A 705 21.59 22.20 -10.31
CA ALA A 705 22.12 23.16 -9.34
C ALA A 705 23.61 23.51 -9.58
N SER A 706 24.48 23.26 -8.61
CA SER A 706 25.83 23.83 -8.61
C SER A 706 26.98 22.81 -8.62
N LYS A 707 26.70 21.53 -8.48
CA LYS A 707 27.74 20.49 -8.50
C LYS A 707 27.92 19.90 -9.89
N PHE A 708 29.15 19.91 -10.39
CA PHE A 708 29.53 19.36 -11.68
C PHE A 708 30.76 18.48 -11.50
N TYR A 709 30.72 17.27 -12.02
CA TYR A 709 31.85 16.34 -11.93
C TYR A 709 32.58 16.23 -13.27
N ALA A 710 33.87 15.95 -13.21
CA ALA A 710 34.67 15.79 -14.41
C ALA A 710 34.32 14.47 -15.13
N ILE A 711 34.53 14.45 -16.44
CA ILE A 711 34.53 13.20 -17.20
C ILE A 711 35.87 12.52 -16.95
N ASN A 712 35.83 11.21 -16.67
CA ASN A 712 37.02 10.41 -16.61
C ASN A 712 37.55 10.17 -18.05
N PRO A 713 38.76 10.65 -18.39
CA PRO A 713 39.27 10.53 -19.76
C PRO A 713 39.57 9.07 -20.16
N ASP A 714 39.73 8.18 -19.19
CA ASP A 714 40.02 6.76 -19.40
C ASP A 714 38.74 5.90 -19.42
N ALA A 715 37.56 6.49 -19.24
CA ALA A 715 36.31 5.75 -19.27
C ALA A 715 35.99 5.22 -20.68
N ASP A 716 35.52 3.97 -20.72
CA ASP A 716 34.95 3.42 -21.95
C ASP A 716 33.62 4.09 -22.29
N THR A 717 33.55 4.75 -23.42
CA THR A 717 32.40 5.53 -23.89
C THR A 717 31.71 4.92 -25.11
N PHE A 718 31.87 3.62 -25.37
CA PHE A 718 31.27 2.94 -26.51
C PHE A 718 29.78 3.18 -26.70
N PHE A 719 29.07 3.43 -25.58
CA PHE A 719 27.62 3.67 -25.51
C PHE A 719 27.23 5.10 -25.88
N ALA A 720 28.12 6.07 -25.80
CA ALA A 720 27.77 7.47 -25.80
C ALA A 720 27.62 8.06 -27.20
N ALA A 721 26.45 8.62 -27.50
CA ALA A 721 26.23 9.47 -28.68
C ALA A 721 26.59 10.93 -28.37
N LYS A 722 26.42 11.37 -27.15
CA LYS A 722 26.89 12.63 -26.58
C LYS A 722 27.39 12.39 -25.18
N ASN A 723 28.55 12.92 -24.84
CA ASN A 723 29.22 12.74 -23.56
C ASN A 723 30.08 13.96 -23.29
N ASP A 724 29.65 14.81 -22.35
CA ASP A 724 30.25 16.13 -22.18
C ASP A 724 29.99 16.70 -20.77
N GLN A 725 30.83 17.62 -20.33
CA GLN A 725 30.63 18.38 -19.10
C GLN A 725 30.64 19.90 -19.42
N PRO A 726 29.45 20.49 -19.64
CA PRO A 726 29.38 21.92 -19.96
C PRO A 726 29.62 22.83 -18.75
N ASN A 727 29.71 22.29 -17.52
CA ASN A 727 29.79 23.07 -16.27
C ASN A 727 28.68 24.13 -16.16
N LYS A 728 27.49 23.78 -16.54
CA LYS A 728 26.29 24.63 -16.52
C LYS A 728 25.10 23.85 -15.99
N LYS A 729 24.28 24.53 -15.22
CA LYS A 729 22.97 23.98 -14.79
C LYS A 729 22.13 23.60 -15.99
N MET A 730 21.41 22.52 -15.90
CA MET A 730 20.63 21.99 -17.01
C MET A 730 19.24 21.51 -16.55
N PHE A 731 18.33 21.47 -17.50
CA PHE A 731 17.04 20.77 -17.43
C PHE A 731 16.68 20.25 -18.82
N VAL A 732 15.74 19.35 -18.86
CA VAL A 732 15.26 18.74 -20.11
C VAL A 732 13.75 18.91 -20.21
N ASP A 733 13.29 19.46 -21.32
CA ASP A 733 11.88 19.46 -21.72
C ASP A 733 11.62 18.22 -22.56
N VAL A 734 10.68 17.38 -22.12
CA VAL A 734 10.28 16.17 -22.82
C VAL A 734 8.84 16.31 -23.27
N SER A 735 8.60 16.14 -24.56
CA SER A 735 7.27 16.13 -25.15
C SER A 735 6.90 14.77 -25.67
N ILE A 736 5.68 14.34 -25.39
CA ILE A 736 5.07 13.14 -25.89
C ILE A 736 3.87 13.54 -26.74
N THR A 737 3.87 13.12 -27.99
CA THR A 737 2.69 13.16 -28.84
C THR A 737 2.20 11.73 -29.10
N SER A 738 1.15 11.57 -29.90
CA SER A 738 0.61 10.22 -30.18
C SER A 738 1.68 9.23 -30.67
N ASP A 739 2.64 9.67 -31.47
CA ASP A 739 3.69 8.82 -32.06
C ASP A 739 5.11 9.35 -31.96
N VAL A 740 5.32 10.54 -31.39
CA VAL A 740 6.67 11.12 -31.24
C VAL A 740 6.98 11.40 -29.80
N LEU A 741 8.07 10.82 -29.31
CA LEU A 741 8.82 11.23 -28.12
C LEU A 741 9.92 12.17 -28.58
N LYS A 742 9.98 13.36 -28.02
CA LYS A 742 11.08 14.30 -28.24
C LYS A 742 11.55 14.87 -26.92
N PHE A 743 12.85 14.98 -26.72
CA PHE A 743 13.38 15.79 -25.66
C PHE A 743 14.31 16.87 -26.18
N THR A 744 14.43 17.97 -25.43
CA THR A 744 15.35 19.06 -25.67
C THR A 744 16.01 19.44 -24.34
N SER A 745 17.33 19.30 -24.28
CA SER A 745 18.14 19.66 -23.12
C SER A 745 18.59 21.13 -23.24
N TYR A 746 18.44 21.87 -22.15
CA TYR A 746 18.81 23.29 -22.08
C TYR A 746 19.85 23.55 -21.01
N THR A 747 20.78 24.47 -21.30
CA THR A 747 21.63 25.08 -20.27
C THR A 747 20.95 26.30 -19.68
N ALA A 748 20.94 26.41 -18.34
CA ALA A 748 20.28 27.47 -17.59
C ALA A 748 21.31 28.29 -16.81
N VAL A 749 22.00 29.20 -17.50
CA VAL A 749 22.95 30.12 -16.86
C VAL A 749 22.20 31.32 -16.32
N LYS A 750 22.54 31.74 -15.09
CA LYS A 750 21.94 32.92 -14.46
C LYS A 750 22.12 34.14 -15.35
N ASP A 751 21.08 34.95 -15.46
CA ASP A 751 21.06 36.22 -16.23
C ASP A 751 21.42 36.08 -17.71
N LYS A 752 21.33 34.87 -18.27
CA LYS A 752 21.50 34.63 -19.71
C LYS A 752 20.28 33.91 -20.30
N PRO A 753 20.01 34.07 -21.59
CA PRO A 753 19.00 33.27 -22.28
C PRO A 753 19.31 31.77 -22.20
N LEU A 754 18.27 30.94 -22.23
CA LEU A 754 18.42 29.51 -22.37
C LEU A 754 19.06 29.17 -23.70
N ALA A 755 19.96 28.20 -23.71
CA ALA A 755 20.55 27.67 -24.93
C ALA A 755 20.24 26.16 -25.05
N VAL A 756 19.81 25.76 -26.24
CA VAL A 756 19.65 24.33 -26.56
C VAL A 756 21.04 23.68 -26.53
N TYR A 757 21.14 22.61 -25.78
CA TYR A 757 22.39 21.86 -25.65
C TYR A 757 22.38 20.54 -26.44
N ASP A 758 21.26 19.83 -26.41
CA ASP A 758 21.04 18.61 -27.17
C ASP A 758 19.55 18.44 -27.48
N ALA A 759 19.21 17.69 -28.49
CA ALA A 759 17.85 17.30 -28.80
C ALA A 759 17.84 15.94 -29.50
N TYR A 760 16.82 15.14 -29.21
CA TYR A 760 16.67 13.83 -29.81
C TYR A 760 15.17 13.46 -29.86
N SER A 761 14.79 12.71 -30.89
CA SER A 761 13.39 12.30 -31.04
C SER A 761 13.26 10.89 -31.60
N ILE A 762 12.23 10.20 -31.13
CA ILE A 762 11.84 8.86 -31.56
C ILE A 762 10.41 8.95 -32.11
N LYS A 763 10.18 8.35 -33.26
CA LYS A 763 8.84 8.16 -33.83
C LYS A 763 8.47 6.70 -33.84
N ARG A 764 7.34 6.35 -33.25
CA ARG A 764 6.79 5.02 -33.22
C ARG A 764 5.56 4.90 -34.11
N THR A 765 5.75 4.24 -35.25
CA THR A 765 4.69 3.88 -36.17
C THR A 765 4.46 2.37 -36.21
N ASP A 766 4.89 1.69 -35.11
CA ASP A 766 4.83 0.24 -34.98
C ASP A 766 3.40 -0.26 -35.18
N VAL A 767 3.29 -1.33 -35.94
CA VAL A 767 1.99 -1.95 -36.25
C VAL A 767 1.44 -2.58 -34.97
N LYS A 768 0.15 -2.42 -34.73
CA LYS A 768 -0.54 -3.08 -33.62
C LYS A 768 -0.72 -4.57 -33.89
N PRO A 769 -0.72 -5.43 -32.87
CA PRO A 769 -1.15 -6.82 -33.04
C PRO A 769 -2.54 -6.91 -33.63
N GLY A 770 -2.84 -8.05 -34.28
CA GLY A 770 -4.19 -8.34 -34.74
C GLY A 770 -5.21 -8.37 -33.59
N ILE A 771 -6.47 -8.05 -33.91
CA ILE A 771 -7.57 -8.07 -32.95
C ILE A 771 -7.90 -9.53 -32.58
N VAL A 772 -8.18 -9.82 -31.33
CA VAL A 772 -8.62 -11.16 -30.91
C VAL A 772 -9.96 -11.53 -31.57
N GLU A 773 -10.13 -12.78 -31.83
CA GLU A 773 -11.32 -13.29 -32.54
C GLU A 773 -12.29 -13.97 -31.58
N ASN A 774 -13.58 -13.85 -31.85
CA ASN A 774 -14.67 -14.49 -31.13
C ASN A 774 -14.59 -14.25 -29.59
N PRO A 775 -14.44 -12.99 -29.11
CA PRO A 775 -14.46 -12.70 -27.69
C PRO A 775 -15.86 -12.97 -27.14
N SER A 776 -15.92 -13.62 -25.98
CA SER A 776 -17.19 -13.90 -25.29
C SER A 776 -16.99 -13.85 -23.77
N ALA A 777 -18.04 -13.50 -23.06
CA ALA A 777 -18.10 -13.53 -21.60
C ALA A 777 -19.39 -14.19 -21.15
N VAL A 778 -19.29 -15.24 -20.37
CA VAL A 778 -20.44 -16.03 -19.90
C VAL A 778 -20.46 -16.05 -18.36
N ARG A 779 -21.59 -15.65 -17.80
CA ARG A 779 -21.80 -15.67 -16.34
C ARG A 779 -21.91 -17.12 -15.85
N GLN A 780 -21.31 -17.40 -14.69
CA GLN A 780 -21.33 -18.70 -14.04
C GLN A 780 -21.82 -18.58 -12.60
N SER A 781 -22.27 -19.71 -12.04
CA SER A 781 -22.63 -19.80 -10.62
C SER A 781 -21.44 -19.45 -9.70
N GLY A 782 -21.73 -18.88 -8.51
CA GLY A 782 -20.70 -18.52 -7.52
C GLY A 782 -19.96 -17.21 -7.84
N ASN A 783 -20.67 -16.21 -8.35
CA ASN A 783 -20.14 -14.88 -8.62
C ASN A 783 -18.89 -14.90 -9.53
N ARG A 784 -18.95 -15.67 -10.62
CA ARG A 784 -17.87 -15.85 -11.59
C ARG A 784 -18.34 -15.51 -13.01
N ALA A 785 -17.38 -15.17 -13.87
CA ALA A 785 -17.55 -15.12 -15.31
C ALA A 785 -16.41 -15.83 -16.00
N VAL A 786 -16.71 -16.57 -17.06
CA VAL A 786 -15.69 -17.15 -17.94
C VAL A 786 -15.64 -16.31 -19.21
N LEU A 787 -14.48 -15.74 -19.48
CA LEU A 787 -14.17 -15.06 -20.74
C LEU A 787 -13.44 -16.05 -21.63
N SER A 788 -13.73 -16.04 -22.94
CA SER A 788 -13.02 -16.85 -23.92
C SER A 788 -12.82 -16.08 -25.23
N TRP A 789 -11.74 -16.38 -25.94
CA TRP A 789 -11.38 -15.75 -27.21
C TRP A 789 -10.44 -16.66 -28.02
N LYS A 790 -10.26 -16.32 -29.29
CA LYS A 790 -9.22 -16.91 -30.14
C LYS A 790 -8.11 -15.91 -30.41
N ALA A 791 -6.90 -16.42 -30.56
CA ALA A 791 -5.77 -15.65 -31.05
C ALA A 791 -6.10 -14.99 -32.40
N PRO A 792 -5.56 -13.82 -32.70
CA PRO A 792 -5.70 -13.22 -34.05
C PRO A 792 -5.16 -14.16 -35.11
N ALA A 793 -5.97 -14.45 -36.14
CA ALA A 793 -5.55 -15.30 -37.27
C ALA A 793 -4.43 -14.64 -38.09
N ASN A 794 -4.45 -13.31 -38.16
CA ASN A 794 -3.46 -12.51 -38.89
C ASN A 794 -2.92 -11.42 -37.94
N SER A 795 -1.70 -11.58 -37.48
CA SER A 795 -0.99 -10.57 -36.74
C SER A 795 0.40 -10.38 -37.36
N SER A 796 0.67 -9.16 -37.83
CA SER A 796 1.97 -8.77 -38.36
C SER A 796 3.02 -8.59 -37.22
N GLU A 797 2.56 -8.43 -36.01
CA GLU A 797 3.37 -8.39 -34.80
C GLU A 797 3.12 -9.63 -33.91
N PRO A 798 4.16 -10.26 -33.35
CA PRO A 798 3.98 -11.37 -32.42
C PRO A 798 3.12 -11.00 -31.22
N VAL A 799 2.10 -11.80 -30.93
CA VAL A 799 1.27 -11.66 -29.73
C VAL A 799 1.99 -12.33 -28.56
N ARG A 800 2.23 -11.58 -27.49
CA ARG A 800 2.89 -12.08 -26.26
C ARG A 800 1.88 -12.51 -25.19
N GLY A 801 0.66 -12.00 -25.24
CA GLY A 801 -0.41 -12.29 -24.29
C GLY A 801 -1.67 -11.55 -24.61
N TYR A 802 -2.60 -11.59 -23.67
CA TYR A 802 -3.90 -10.94 -23.79
C TYR A 802 -4.20 -10.20 -22.50
N ARG A 803 -4.88 -9.07 -22.63
CA ARG A 803 -5.30 -8.25 -21.51
C ARG A 803 -6.81 -8.10 -21.50
N ILE A 804 -7.39 -8.24 -20.32
CA ILE A 804 -8.83 -8.14 -20.08
C ILE A 804 -9.11 -6.89 -19.28
N TYR A 805 -10.05 -6.06 -19.74
CA TYR A 805 -10.52 -4.85 -19.09
C TYR A 805 -12.02 -4.92 -18.87
N GLU A 806 -12.49 -4.36 -17.78
CA GLU A 806 -13.89 -4.02 -17.61
C GLU A 806 -14.15 -2.65 -18.27
N ASN A 807 -15.12 -2.55 -19.16
CA ASN A 807 -15.39 -1.36 -19.96
C ASN A 807 -16.82 -0.84 -19.76
N ASN A 808 -17.33 -0.87 -18.54
CA ASN A 808 -18.71 -0.45 -18.26
C ASN A 808 -18.93 1.04 -18.46
N ASP A 809 -17.93 1.87 -18.20
CA ASP A 809 -18.02 3.33 -18.24
C ASP A 809 -17.24 3.97 -19.39
N LYS A 810 -16.67 3.17 -20.29
CA LYS A 810 -15.75 3.60 -21.38
C LYS A 810 -14.48 4.32 -20.94
N VAL A 811 -14.28 4.49 -19.62
CA VAL A 811 -13.18 5.31 -19.06
C VAL A 811 -12.36 4.54 -18.03
N SER A 812 -12.91 3.56 -17.33
CA SER A 812 -12.22 2.92 -16.21
C SER A 812 -12.03 1.44 -16.42
N THR A 813 -10.83 0.98 -16.17
CA THR A 813 -10.40 -0.41 -16.23
C THR A 813 -10.22 -0.91 -14.80
N ASN A 814 -11.29 -1.35 -14.15
CA ASN A 814 -11.18 -1.88 -12.78
C ASN A 814 -10.43 -3.21 -12.72
N TRP A 815 -10.30 -3.93 -13.83
CA TRP A 815 -9.57 -5.19 -13.87
C TRP A 815 -8.57 -5.20 -15.03
N SER A 816 -7.30 -5.31 -14.70
CA SER A 816 -6.23 -5.58 -15.67
C SER A 816 -5.72 -6.99 -15.44
N VAL A 817 -6.27 -7.94 -16.17
CA VAL A 817 -5.84 -9.33 -16.17
C VAL A 817 -4.94 -9.56 -17.36
N TYR A 818 -3.76 -10.14 -17.15
CA TYR A 818 -2.85 -10.55 -18.21
C TYR A 818 -2.81 -12.07 -18.33
N VAL A 819 -3.07 -12.57 -19.54
CA VAL A 819 -3.00 -13.99 -19.89
C VAL A 819 -1.87 -14.18 -20.91
N PRO A 820 -0.74 -14.81 -20.56
CA PRO A 820 0.39 -15.00 -21.48
C PRO A 820 0.01 -15.99 -22.61
N THR A 821 0.64 -15.84 -23.77
CA THR A 821 0.52 -16.82 -24.84
C THR A 821 1.24 -18.12 -24.50
N VAL A 822 0.69 -19.23 -24.99
CA VAL A 822 1.30 -20.55 -24.92
C VAL A 822 1.58 -21.00 -26.36
N SER A 823 2.77 -21.51 -26.62
CA SER A 823 3.16 -21.95 -27.97
C SER A 823 2.20 -23.00 -28.53
N GLY A 824 1.67 -22.76 -29.74
CA GLY A 824 0.71 -23.63 -30.41
C GLY A 824 -0.74 -23.50 -29.94
N GLN A 825 -1.03 -22.71 -28.91
CA GLN A 825 -2.39 -22.50 -28.43
C GLN A 825 -3.06 -21.35 -29.22
N THR A 826 -4.25 -21.63 -29.78
CA THR A 826 -5.04 -20.64 -30.53
C THR A 826 -6.33 -20.21 -29.85
N SER A 827 -6.75 -20.90 -28.76
CA SER A 827 -7.95 -20.59 -28.02
C SER A 827 -7.60 -20.42 -26.54
N TYR A 828 -8.13 -19.36 -25.92
CA TYR A 828 -7.83 -18.95 -24.56
C TYR A 828 -9.11 -18.75 -23.76
N SER A 829 -9.01 -18.95 -22.46
CA SER A 829 -10.09 -18.60 -21.53
C SER A 829 -9.51 -18.12 -20.20
N TYR A 830 -10.29 -17.30 -19.50
CA TYR A 830 -9.96 -16.82 -18.16
C TYR A 830 -11.22 -16.74 -17.31
N THR A 831 -11.12 -17.20 -16.07
CA THR A 831 -12.23 -17.11 -15.11
C THR A 831 -12.02 -15.93 -14.18
N LEU A 832 -12.92 -14.97 -14.23
CA LEU A 832 -13.00 -13.86 -13.28
C LEU A 832 -13.87 -14.26 -12.08
N ASN A 833 -13.41 -13.91 -10.88
CA ASN A 833 -14.14 -14.09 -9.63
C ASN A 833 -14.63 -12.72 -9.12
N GLY A 834 -15.63 -12.72 -8.24
CA GLY A 834 -16.16 -11.49 -7.63
C GLY A 834 -17.12 -10.72 -8.53
N ILE A 835 -17.74 -11.37 -9.51
CA ILE A 835 -18.77 -10.78 -10.38
C ILE A 835 -20.05 -10.56 -9.59
N ASP A 836 -20.46 -9.31 -9.45
CA ASP A 836 -21.75 -8.95 -8.84
C ASP A 836 -22.90 -9.38 -9.77
N SER A 837 -23.82 -10.20 -9.24
CA SER A 837 -24.98 -10.68 -10.01
C SER A 837 -25.96 -9.57 -10.42
N ALA A 838 -25.99 -8.47 -9.68
CA ALA A 838 -26.88 -7.33 -9.92
C ALA A 838 -26.31 -6.32 -10.93
N LYS A 839 -25.01 -6.40 -11.27
CA LYS A 839 -24.33 -5.45 -12.14
C LYS A 839 -24.22 -5.99 -13.58
N ALA A 840 -24.48 -5.13 -14.55
CA ALA A 840 -24.17 -5.43 -15.95
C ALA A 840 -22.66 -5.22 -16.18
N TYR A 841 -22.05 -6.12 -16.97
CA TYR A 841 -20.64 -6.06 -17.31
C TYR A 841 -20.43 -6.09 -18.81
N ASN A 842 -19.50 -5.28 -19.28
CA ASN A 842 -18.94 -5.37 -20.61
C ASN A 842 -17.42 -5.46 -20.49
N PHE A 843 -16.81 -6.42 -21.17
CA PHE A 843 -15.37 -6.63 -21.12
C PHE A 843 -14.73 -6.28 -22.45
N VAL A 844 -13.47 -5.89 -22.41
CA VAL A 844 -12.63 -5.68 -23.57
C VAL A 844 -11.41 -6.58 -23.48
N ILE A 845 -11.10 -7.28 -24.54
CA ILE A 845 -9.91 -8.12 -24.68
C ILE A 845 -9.01 -7.52 -25.74
N LYS A 846 -7.74 -7.26 -25.40
CA LYS A 846 -6.72 -6.79 -26.35
C LYS A 846 -5.58 -7.81 -26.43
N ALA A 847 -5.10 -8.09 -27.63
CA ALA A 847 -3.83 -8.79 -27.82
C ALA A 847 -2.67 -7.83 -27.51
N VAL A 848 -1.67 -8.31 -26.77
CA VAL A 848 -0.48 -7.56 -26.36
C VAL A 848 0.69 -7.94 -27.26
N GLY A 849 1.25 -6.95 -27.95
CA GLY A 849 2.48 -7.09 -28.73
C GLY A 849 3.73 -6.72 -27.93
N THR A 850 4.83 -6.49 -28.61
CA THR A 850 6.09 -6.07 -27.98
C THR A 850 5.99 -4.65 -27.42
N ARG A 851 5.35 -3.76 -28.15
CA ARG A 851 5.25 -2.33 -27.81
C ARG A 851 3.84 -1.78 -27.81
N ASN A 852 2.95 -2.33 -28.61
CA ASN A 852 1.57 -1.88 -28.76
C ASN A 852 0.59 -3.00 -28.43
N ASN A 853 -0.62 -2.60 -28.04
CA ASN A 853 -1.75 -3.51 -27.93
C ASN A 853 -2.66 -3.41 -29.15
N SER A 854 -3.42 -4.46 -29.44
CA SER A 854 -4.44 -4.45 -30.50
C SER A 854 -5.54 -3.42 -30.21
N LEU A 855 -6.34 -3.14 -31.22
CA LEU A 855 -7.65 -2.52 -31.02
C LEU A 855 -8.50 -3.41 -30.09
N PRO A 856 -9.44 -2.81 -29.32
CA PRO A 856 -10.29 -3.56 -28.42
C PRO A 856 -11.21 -4.53 -29.15
N ALA A 857 -11.44 -5.70 -28.56
CA ALA A 857 -12.52 -6.60 -28.95
C ALA A 857 -13.49 -6.73 -27.79
N GLU A 858 -14.75 -6.35 -28.00
CA GLU A 858 -15.75 -6.31 -26.95
C GLU A 858 -16.36 -7.70 -26.68
N ALA A 859 -16.51 -8.05 -25.42
CA ALA A 859 -17.17 -9.25 -24.93
C ALA A 859 -18.29 -8.86 -23.96
N GLY A 860 -19.49 -8.65 -24.49
CA GLY A 860 -20.67 -8.42 -23.64
C GLY A 860 -20.98 -9.64 -22.78
N MET A 861 -21.32 -9.45 -21.53
CA MET A 861 -21.71 -10.53 -20.60
C MET A 861 -23.05 -11.14 -21.05
N GLN A 862 -23.05 -12.44 -21.30
CA GLN A 862 -24.25 -13.27 -21.56
C GLN A 862 -24.71 -13.95 -20.27
#